data_cb205f01bf167b2915c07e7f2032d361
#
_entry.id   cb205f01bf167b2915c07e7f2032d361
#
_cell.length_a   1.000
_cell.length_b   1.000
_cell.length_c   1.000
_cell.angle_alpha   90.00
_cell.angle_beta   90.00
_cell.angle_gamma   90.00
#
_symmetry.space_group_name_H-M   'P 1'
#
loop_
_entity.id
_entity.type
_entity.pdbx_description
1 polymer ?
#
loop_
_entity_poly.entity_id
_entity_poly.type
_entity_poly.pdbx_seq_one_letter_code
_entity_poly.pdbx_strand_id
1 'polypeptide(L)'
;MNITKQQMRPPLLTGTCVKQKRAELKAYFQNSWDSYDSLFSLINDPEAFYLRPEKLRHPLIFYFGHTATFYINKLILGKYLDKRINEKLEAICAVGVDEMSWDDLDSSHYDWPAVDEVVAYRKQVKALVEQLIDTMELSLPIAKDSLAWVILMGCEHERIHIETSSVIMRMLPLQYLTASEQWQACPYSGDAPQNTLVAVAGKTVHLGKADSDHTYGWDNEYGQVELEVRDFQASKYLVSNQEFLGFVEAGGYDNPAYWNEEGQQWLAFTRASMPRFWLKKGDSYFQRNLLSEMPLPLDWPVEVNYLEAHAFCRWKSGRSSGYIRLPTEAEWYCLRDKIPTDLVDWQEAPGNINLQYFASSCPVNRFETDGLFDITGNVWQWTESAIDGFNGFEVHPLYDDFSTPTFDGKHNLIKGGSWISTGNEACKSSRYAFRRHFFQHAGFRYIHSEFEEIPAIEVNHYETSWEICRQLENHYGEPGLNLGNYAQQLAQKLIAVTDKYAIPRGKMLDLGCSVGRCAFELAPDFGHIDAVDFSARYIQHGVRLQQGNSVRYTCENEGDIVDFKEISLTGLGLEKARDKINFCQGDAANLKAIFSGYDVILAQQVLELSYDPRLFLATIRQRLKAGGLLVLVSDYGFSEQITEKNKWLGGIKVNGENVTGFDGLLQYLAGDFNLLEQQEITRVVKTNRRNYQVSEQQLTVWQLKND
;
A
#
# COMPACT_ATOMS: atom_id res chain seq x y z
N MET A 1 0.18 -21.89 27.32
CA MET A 1 1.37 -21.84 26.45
C MET A 1 1.73 -20.39 26.23
N ASN A 2 2.97 -20.03 26.33
CA ASN A 2 3.43 -18.64 26.18
C ASN A 2 3.58 -18.36 24.69
N ILE A 3 2.54 -17.83 24.04
CA ILE A 3 2.43 -17.66 22.59
C ILE A 3 3.56 -16.77 22.04
N THR A 4 3.98 -15.74 22.78
CA THR A 4 5.04 -14.82 22.38
C THR A 4 6.43 -15.46 22.29
N LYS A 5 6.67 -16.55 23.01
CA LYS A 5 7.97 -17.28 22.99
C LYS A 5 8.03 -18.44 21.99
N GLN A 6 6.96 -18.69 21.25
CA GLN A 6 6.84 -19.84 20.33
C GLN A 6 6.42 -19.45 18.93
N GLN A 7 6.95 -18.34 18.42
CA GLN A 7 6.72 -18.01 17.01
C GLN A 7 7.35 -19.07 16.12
N MET A 8 6.55 -19.59 15.20
CA MET A 8 7.01 -20.58 14.24
C MET A 8 7.77 -19.91 13.10
N ARG A 9 8.75 -20.60 12.58
CA ARG A 9 9.42 -20.21 11.33
C ARG A 9 8.52 -20.48 10.15
N PRO A 10 8.57 -19.67 9.10
CA PRO A 10 7.81 -19.94 7.88
C PRO A 10 8.20 -21.31 7.29
N PRO A 11 7.22 -22.10 6.83
CA PRO A 11 7.49 -23.36 6.16
C PRO A 11 8.30 -23.13 4.87
N LEU A 12 9.29 -23.98 4.62
CA LEU A 12 9.95 -23.98 3.32
C LEU A 12 8.95 -24.41 2.22
N LEU A 13 9.05 -23.82 1.05
CA LEU A 13 8.22 -24.18 -0.12
C LEU A 13 8.57 -25.57 -0.66
N THR A 14 9.77 -26.08 -0.36
CA THR A 14 10.27 -27.39 -0.75
C THR A 14 10.00 -28.44 0.32
N GLY A 15 10.16 -29.71 -0.05
CA GLY A 15 10.04 -30.84 0.86
C GLY A 15 9.88 -32.14 0.10
N THR A 16 9.97 -33.27 0.80
CA THR A 16 9.86 -34.63 0.23
C THR A 16 8.59 -35.37 0.68
N CYS A 17 7.90 -34.85 1.70
CA CYS A 17 6.73 -35.51 2.29
C CYS A 17 5.53 -34.55 2.37
N VAL A 18 4.55 -34.75 1.51
CA VAL A 18 3.32 -33.95 1.45
C VAL A 18 2.55 -33.96 2.79
N LYS A 19 2.48 -35.12 3.46
CA LYS A 19 1.79 -35.22 4.76
C LYS A 19 2.46 -34.35 5.83
N GLN A 20 3.79 -34.35 5.88
CA GLN A 20 4.54 -33.50 6.82
C GLN A 20 4.35 -32.04 6.47
N LYS A 21 4.45 -31.67 5.18
CA LYS A 21 4.28 -30.30 4.73
C LYS A 21 2.88 -29.74 5.07
N ARG A 22 1.84 -30.55 4.90
CA ARG A 22 0.48 -30.18 5.30
C ARG A 22 0.38 -29.89 6.79
N ALA A 23 1.02 -30.69 7.64
CA ALA A 23 1.06 -30.46 9.07
C ALA A 23 1.84 -29.18 9.44
N GLU A 24 2.95 -28.90 8.74
CA GLU A 24 3.72 -27.65 8.90
C GLU A 24 2.87 -26.42 8.52
N LEU A 25 2.20 -26.46 7.38
CA LEU A 25 1.30 -25.38 6.94
C LEU A 25 0.17 -25.13 7.94
N LYS A 26 -0.47 -26.22 8.42
CA LYS A 26 -1.55 -26.10 9.41
C LYS A 26 -1.07 -25.50 10.72
N ALA A 27 0.06 -25.95 11.22
CA ALA A 27 0.66 -25.41 12.45
C ALA A 27 1.06 -23.95 12.28
N TYR A 28 1.63 -23.57 11.13
CA TYR A 28 2.01 -22.20 10.83
C TYR A 28 0.81 -21.25 10.74
N PHE A 29 -0.26 -21.69 10.06
CA PHE A 29 -1.54 -20.97 10.02
C PHE A 29 -2.12 -20.76 11.43
N GLN A 30 -2.20 -21.83 12.23
CA GLN A 30 -2.71 -21.76 13.60
C GLN A 30 -1.86 -20.82 14.46
N ASN A 31 -0.53 -20.87 14.33
CA ASN A 31 0.36 -19.97 15.07
C ASN A 31 0.15 -18.50 14.70
N SER A 32 0.00 -18.16 13.41
CA SER A 32 -0.30 -16.80 12.95
C SER A 32 -1.62 -16.31 13.56
N TRP A 33 -2.67 -17.09 13.38
CA TRP A 33 -4.01 -16.78 13.88
C TRP A 33 -4.06 -16.58 15.41
N ASP A 34 -3.48 -17.53 16.15
CA ASP A 34 -3.47 -17.48 17.61
C ASP A 34 -2.63 -16.32 18.16
N SER A 35 -1.56 -15.93 17.43
CA SER A 35 -0.75 -14.75 17.79
C SER A 35 -1.56 -13.47 17.62
N TYR A 36 -2.33 -13.35 16.53
CA TYR A 36 -3.20 -12.21 16.29
C TYR A 36 -4.33 -12.11 17.31
N ASP A 37 -5.02 -13.23 17.57
CA ASP A 37 -6.07 -13.28 18.59
C ASP A 37 -5.52 -12.96 20.00
N SER A 38 -4.28 -13.40 20.32
CA SER A 38 -3.60 -13.07 21.58
C SER A 38 -3.37 -11.56 21.72
N LEU A 39 -2.98 -10.87 20.65
CA LEU A 39 -2.82 -9.41 20.67
C LEU A 39 -4.16 -8.72 20.97
N PHE A 40 -5.22 -9.08 20.24
CA PHE A 40 -6.54 -8.46 20.43
C PHE A 40 -7.21 -8.81 21.77
N SER A 41 -6.82 -9.92 22.39
CA SER A 41 -7.28 -10.27 23.75
C SER A 41 -6.77 -9.33 24.85
N LEU A 42 -5.82 -8.44 24.53
CA LEU A 42 -5.36 -7.39 25.44
C LEU A 42 -6.40 -6.27 25.63
N ILE A 43 -7.34 -6.12 24.70
CA ILE A 43 -8.40 -5.11 24.78
C ILE A 43 -9.48 -5.61 25.76
N ASN A 44 -9.73 -4.84 26.82
CA ASN A 44 -10.67 -5.21 27.88
C ASN A 44 -12.04 -4.55 27.77
N ASP A 45 -12.21 -3.60 26.84
CA ASP A 45 -13.47 -2.88 26.63
C ASP A 45 -13.78 -2.81 25.12
N PRO A 46 -14.95 -3.30 24.66
CA PRO A 46 -15.35 -3.23 23.27
C PRO A 46 -15.34 -1.83 22.65
N GLU A 47 -15.51 -0.76 23.44
CA GLU A 47 -15.46 0.61 22.96
C GLU A 47 -14.10 0.94 22.33
N ALA A 48 -13.02 0.35 22.84
CA ALA A 48 -11.67 0.59 22.37
C ALA A 48 -11.45 0.16 20.90
N PHE A 49 -12.23 -0.80 20.40
CA PHE A 49 -12.17 -1.22 19.00
C PHE A 49 -12.57 -0.11 18.02
N TYR A 50 -13.36 0.87 18.46
CA TYR A 50 -13.88 1.95 17.61
C TYR A 50 -13.15 3.27 17.81
N LEU A 51 -12.24 3.36 18.78
CA LEU A 51 -11.44 4.56 19.01
C LEU A 51 -10.43 4.74 17.86
N ARG A 52 -10.19 5.99 17.49
CA ARG A 52 -9.18 6.39 16.49
C ARG A 52 -8.09 7.23 17.15
N PRO A 53 -7.13 6.59 17.86
CA PRO A 53 -6.03 7.30 18.50
C PRO A 53 -5.06 7.91 17.49
N GLU A 54 -5.05 7.40 16.25
CA GLU A 54 -4.38 7.95 15.09
C GLU A 54 -5.40 8.29 14.00
N LYS A 55 -5.46 9.57 13.64
CA LYS A 55 -6.47 10.07 12.68
C LYS A 55 -6.25 9.53 11.26
N LEU A 56 -5.00 9.21 10.92
CA LEU A 56 -4.61 8.72 9.60
C LEU A 56 -4.73 7.19 9.47
N ARG A 57 -5.35 6.53 10.44
CA ARG A 57 -5.57 5.08 10.48
C ARG A 57 -7.05 4.73 10.71
N HIS A 58 -7.44 3.55 10.28
CA HIS A 58 -8.72 2.96 10.65
C HIS A 58 -8.75 2.58 12.14
N PRO A 59 -9.95 2.45 12.76
CA PRO A 59 -10.09 1.91 14.11
C PRO A 59 -9.76 0.42 14.15
N LEU A 60 -9.44 -0.12 15.33
CA LEU A 60 -9.00 -1.50 15.50
C LEU A 60 -10.03 -2.54 15.05
N ILE A 61 -11.33 -2.22 15.06
CA ILE A 61 -12.37 -3.12 14.55
C ILE A 61 -12.14 -3.47 13.05
N PHE A 62 -11.68 -2.50 12.25
CA PHE A 62 -11.30 -2.74 10.87
C PHE A 62 -10.22 -3.83 10.78
N TYR A 63 -9.09 -3.64 11.46
CA TYR A 63 -7.95 -4.58 11.41
C TYR A 63 -8.34 -5.96 11.92
N PHE A 64 -9.17 -6.03 12.96
CA PHE A 64 -9.64 -7.28 13.52
C PHE A 64 -10.47 -8.11 12.54
N GLY A 65 -11.29 -7.45 11.71
CA GLY A 65 -12.04 -8.11 10.63
C GLY A 65 -11.20 -8.32 9.35
N HIS A 66 -10.30 -7.39 9.04
CA HIS A 66 -9.57 -7.30 7.78
C HIS A 66 -8.72 -8.54 7.48
N THR A 67 -7.95 -9.03 8.46
CA THR A 67 -7.06 -10.19 8.23
C THR A 67 -7.84 -11.46 7.89
N ALA A 68 -9.00 -11.68 8.52
CA ALA A 68 -9.87 -12.79 8.18
C ALA A 68 -10.53 -12.60 6.80
N THR A 69 -11.00 -11.38 6.51
CA THR A 69 -11.58 -11.00 5.22
C THR A 69 -10.60 -11.19 4.07
N PHE A 70 -9.32 -10.92 4.31
CA PHE A 70 -8.26 -11.12 3.32
C PHE A 70 -8.22 -12.56 2.81
N TYR A 71 -8.26 -13.58 3.69
CA TYR A 71 -8.31 -14.98 3.26
C TYR A 71 -9.49 -15.23 2.33
N ILE A 72 -10.70 -14.78 2.70
CA ILE A 72 -11.89 -15.01 1.88
C ILE A 72 -11.77 -14.33 0.52
N ASN A 73 -11.31 -13.07 0.49
CA ASN A 73 -11.14 -12.33 -0.76
C ASN A 73 -10.15 -13.02 -1.70
N LYS A 74 -8.99 -13.49 -1.20
CA LYS A 74 -7.99 -14.16 -2.02
C LYS A 74 -8.45 -15.56 -2.46
N LEU A 75 -9.19 -16.29 -1.61
CA LEU A 75 -9.76 -17.58 -1.96
C LEU A 75 -10.87 -17.49 -3.02
N ILE A 76 -11.72 -16.47 -2.96
CA ILE A 76 -12.74 -16.18 -4.00
C ILE A 76 -12.05 -15.80 -5.32
N LEU A 77 -11.09 -14.85 -5.26
CA LEU A 77 -10.36 -14.40 -6.45
C LEU A 77 -9.60 -15.53 -7.13
N GLY A 78 -8.98 -16.40 -6.33
CA GLY A 78 -8.30 -17.63 -6.81
C GLY A 78 -9.23 -18.74 -7.23
N LYS A 79 -10.57 -18.57 -7.14
CA LYS A 79 -11.60 -19.58 -7.46
C LYS A 79 -11.50 -20.85 -6.60
N TYR A 80 -11.01 -20.72 -5.37
CA TYR A 80 -10.98 -21.81 -4.39
C TYR A 80 -12.25 -21.85 -3.53
N LEU A 81 -13.05 -20.78 -3.57
CA LEU A 81 -14.38 -20.67 -2.97
C LEU A 81 -15.35 -20.07 -3.99
N ASP A 82 -16.60 -20.58 -3.96
CA ASP A 82 -17.68 -20.09 -4.82
C ASP A 82 -18.55 -19.04 -4.15
N LYS A 83 -18.49 -18.93 -2.82
CA LYS A 83 -19.37 -18.04 -2.03
C LYS A 83 -18.63 -17.41 -0.87
N ARG A 84 -18.99 -16.15 -0.59
CA ARG A 84 -18.58 -15.41 0.58
C ARG A 84 -19.28 -15.94 1.85
N ILE A 85 -18.69 -15.66 3.01
CA ILE A 85 -19.28 -15.99 4.32
C ILE A 85 -20.23 -14.88 4.79
N ASN A 86 -19.78 -13.61 4.66
CA ASN A 86 -20.56 -12.44 5.04
C ASN A 86 -20.17 -11.25 4.15
N GLU A 87 -20.95 -11.04 3.08
CA GLU A 87 -20.64 -10.02 2.07
C GLU A 87 -20.54 -8.60 2.64
N LYS A 88 -21.44 -8.24 3.58
CA LYS A 88 -21.44 -6.90 4.19
C LYS A 88 -20.18 -6.66 5.02
N LEU A 89 -19.79 -7.62 5.87
CA LEU A 89 -18.61 -7.52 6.73
C LEU A 89 -17.33 -7.55 5.85
N GLU A 90 -17.30 -8.41 4.85
CA GLU A 90 -16.16 -8.52 3.93
C GLU A 90 -15.96 -7.26 3.09
N ALA A 91 -17.03 -6.60 2.67
CA ALA A 91 -16.96 -5.33 1.97
C ALA A 91 -16.40 -4.21 2.86
N ILE A 92 -16.90 -4.06 4.10
CA ILE A 92 -16.46 -2.97 4.99
C ILE A 92 -15.03 -3.20 5.51
N CYS A 93 -14.62 -4.45 5.74
CA CYS A 93 -13.26 -4.78 6.16
C CYS A 93 -12.25 -4.86 5.01
N ALA A 94 -12.66 -4.62 3.77
CA ALA A 94 -11.79 -4.53 2.60
C ALA A 94 -11.69 -3.10 2.04
N VAL A 95 -12.21 -2.09 2.74
CA VAL A 95 -12.18 -0.70 2.27
C VAL A 95 -10.76 -0.15 2.33
N GLY A 96 -10.15 -0.08 1.17
CA GLY A 96 -8.99 0.74 0.89
C GLY A 96 -7.73 0.40 1.67
N VAL A 97 -6.69 1.10 1.31
CA VAL A 97 -5.40 1.06 1.99
C VAL A 97 -5.51 1.80 3.32
N ASP A 98 -4.93 1.24 4.33
CA ASP A 98 -4.78 1.71 5.68
C ASP A 98 -3.96 3.02 5.80
N GLU A 99 -3.21 3.39 4.75
CA GLU A 99 -2.33 4.54 4.73
C GLU A 99 -3.03 5.79 4.22
N MET A 100 -3.54 6.59 5.15
CA MET A 100 -4.15 7.88 4.84
C MET A 100 -3.12 9.00 4.91
N SER A 101 -3.25 9.99 4.04
CA SER A 101 -2.53 11.23 4.19
C SER A 101 -3.42 12.30 4.84
N TRP A 102 -2.85 13.42 5.33
CA TRP A 102 -3.62 14.44 6.05
C TRP A 102 -4.62 15.21 5.18
N ASP A 103 -4.52 15.09 3.88
CA ASP A 103 -5.46 15.58 2.88
C ASP A 103 -6.55 14.57 2.51
N ASP A 104 -6.44 13.30 2.96
CA ASP A 104 -7.39 12.21 2.71
C ASP A 104 -8.45 12.02 3.82
N LEU A 105 -8.48 12.88 4.82
CA LEU A 105 -9.30 12.68 6.01
C LEU A 105 -10.81 12.84 5.76
N ASP A 106 -11.51 11.73 5.56
CA ASP A 106 -12.94 11.66 5.83
C ASP A 106 -13.28 10.40 6.62
N SER A 107 -13.81 10.58 7.83
CA SER A 107 -14.08 9.52 8.78
C SER A 107 -15.56 9.26 9.01
N SER A 108 -16.45 9.89 8.25
CA SER A 108 -17.80 10.14 8.77
C SER A 108 -18.83 9.03 8.56
N HIS A 109 -18.54 7.95 7.81
CA HIS A 109 -19.65 7.12 7.31
C HIS A 109 -19.40 5.60 7.27
N TYR A 110 -18.48 5.06 8.08
CA TYR A 110 -18.34 3.60 8.20
C TYR A 110 -19.24 3.04 9.30
N ASP A 111 -20.23 2.24 8.89
CA ASP A 111 -21.07 1.45 9.80
C ASP A 111 -20.31 0.17 10.20
N TRP A 112 -19.36 0.33 11.15
CA TRP A 112 -18.51 -0.77 11.60
C TRP A 112 -19.32 -1.89 12.25
N PRO A 113 -19.00 -3.19 12.00
CA PRO A 113 -19.69 -4.31 12.60
C PRO A 113 -19.47 -4.36 14.12
N ALA A 114 -20.36 -5.05 14.84
CA ALA A 114 -20.17 -5.33 16.26
C ALA A 114 -18.98 -6.29 16.49
N VAL A 115 -18.26 -6.13 17.60
CA VAL A 115 -17.09 -6.97 17.94
C VAL A 115 -17.47 -8.45 17.93
N ASP A 116 -18.61 -8.82 18.51
CA ASP A 116 -19.09 -10.22 18.57
C ASP A 116 -19.38 -10.78 17.17
N GLU A 117 -19.86 -9.95 16.24
CA GLU A 117 -20.07 -10.34 14.84
C GLU A 117 -18.72 -10.68 14.16
N VAL A 118 -17.70 -9.83 14.36
CA VAL A 118 -16.37 -10.07 13.83
C VAL A 118 -15.74 -11.31 14.46
N VAL A 119 -15.90 -11.53 15.77
CA VAL A 119 -15.42 -12.75 16.45
C VAL A 119 -16.06 -14.00 15.87
N ALA A 120 -17.38 -13.97 15.64
CA ALA A 120 -18.09 -15.11 15.04
C ALA A 120 -17.63 -15.37 13.58
N TYR A 121 -17.44 -14.30 12.81
CA TYR A 121 -16.92 -14.37 11.45
C TYR A 121 -15.51 -14.96 11.42
N ARG A 122 -14.58 -14.46 12.24
CA ARG A 122 -13.21 -14.98 12.33
C ARG A 122 -13.18 -16.47 12.65
N LYS A 123 -14.04 -16.96 13.56
CA LYS A 123 -14.15 -18.40 13.88
C LYS A 123 -14.58 -19.23 12.67
N GLN A 124 -15.50 -18.73 11.85
CA GLN A 124 -15.93 -19.43 10.62
C GLN A 124 -14.80 -19.47 9.59
N VAL A 125 -14.09 -18.35 9.40
CA VAL A 125 -12.94 -18.29 8.48
C VAL A 125 -11.84 -19.25 8.93
N LYS A 126 -11.47 -19.26 10.22
CA LYS A 126 -10.47 -20.19 10.77
C LYS A 126 -10.81 -21.65 10.46
N ALA A 127 -12.04 -22.06 10.76
CA ALA A 127 -12.50 -23.42 10.52
C ALA A 127 -12.47 -23.78 9.02
N LEU A 128 -12.87 -22.84 8.16
CA LEU A 128 -12.83 -23.03 6.71
C LEU A 128 -11.41 -23.20 6.19
N VAL A 129 -10.47 -22.34 6.59
CA VAL A 129 -9.08 -22.43 6.14
C VAL A 129 -8.42 -23.71 6.67
N GLU A 130 -8.66 -24.11 7.91
CA GLU A 130 -8.19 -25.40 8.45
C GLU A 130 -8.72 -26.58 7.63
N GLN A 131 -10.00 -26.56 7.27
CA GLN A 131 -10.59 -27.60 6.42
C GLN A 131 -9.94 -27.61 5.03
N LEU A 132 -9.71 -26.44 4.42
CA LEU A 132 -9.02 -26.36 3.13
C LEU A 132 -7.60 -26.92 3.21
N ILE A 133 -6.84 -26.62 4.25
CA ILE A 133 -5.50 -27.20 4.45
C ILE A 133 -5.56 -28.72 4.55
N ASP A 134 -6.56 -29.26 5.26
CA ASP A 134 -6.70 -30.71 5.44
C ASP A 134 -7.08 -31.45 4.15
N THR A 135 -7.83 -30.79 3.26
CA THR A 135 -8.45 -31.43 2.07
C THR A 135 -7.81 -31.06 0.74
N MET A 136 -7.07 -29.90 0.65
CA MET A 136 -6.49 -29.44 -0.60
C MET A 136 -5.55 -30.46 -1.24
N GLU A 137 -5.47 -30.48 -2.55
CA GLU A 137 -4.38 -31.12 -3.26
C GLU A 137 -3.08 -30.30 -3.01
N LEU A 138 -2.03 -30.98 -2.57
CA LEU A 138 -0.77 -30.35 -2.23
C LEU A 138 0.38 -31.00 -3.02
N SER A 139 1.03 -30.20 -3.84
CA SER A 139 2.21 -30.55 -4.60
C SER A 139 3.46 -29.89 -4.02
N LEU A 140 4.63 -30.51 -4.18
CA LEU A 140 5.91 -29.98 -3.76
C LEU A 140 6.88 -29.89 -4.96
N PRO A 141 7.61 -28.78 -5.10
CA PRO A 141 7.57 -27.58 -4.28
C PRO A 141 6.22 -26.85 -4.38
N ILE A 142 5.87 -26.03 -3.36
CA ILE A 142 4.67 -25.19 -3.38
C ILE A 142 4.84 -24.13 -4.47
N ALA A 143 3.94 -24.10 -5.44
CA ALA A 143 3.96 -23.14 -6.54
C ALA A 143 3.20 -21.84 -6.20
N LYS A 144 3.61 -20.71 -6.80
CA LYS A 144 3.02 -19.38 -6.55
C LYS A 144 1.52 -19.28 -6.89
N ASP A 145 1.02 -20.10 -7.79
CA ASP A 145 -0.38 -20.16 -8.21
C ASP A 145 -1.22 -21.20 -7.43
N SER A 146 -0.64 -21.85 -6.40
CA SER A 146 -1.31 -22.90 -5.63
C SER A 146 -2.14 -22.35 -4.46
N LEU A 147 -3.15 -23.13 -4.03
CA LEU A 147 -3.91 -22.82 -2.81
C LEU A 147 -3.02 -22.75 -1.57
N ALA A 148 -1.98 -23.60 -1.49
CA ALA A 148 -1.02 -23.55 -0.38
C ALA A 148 -0.27 -22.20 -0.32
N TRP A 149 0.08 -21.63 -1.47
CA TRP A 149 0.67 -20.27 -1.53
C TRP A 149 -0.30 -19.20 -1.05
N VAL A 150 -1.57 -19.27 -1.47
CA VAL A 150 -2.60 -18.31 -1.02
C VAL A 150 -2.80 -18.37 0.49
N ILE A 151 -2.73 -19.54 1.09
CA ILE A 151 -2.81 -19.71 2.54
C ILE A 151 -1.58 -19.09 3.22
N LEU A 152 -0.37 -19.31 2.70
CA LEU A 152 0.84 -18.67 3.20
C LEU A 152 0.76 -17.14 3.07
N MET A 153 0.26 -16.64 1.95
CA MET A 153 0.00 -15.21 1.74
C MET A 153 -0.89 -14.63 2.83
N GLY A 154 -1.96 -15.33 3.19
CA GLY A 154 -2.82 -14.94 4.31
C GLY A 154 -2.11 -14.94 5.66
N CYS A 155 -1.26 -15.94 5.92
CA CYS A 155 -0.47 -15.99 7.15
C CYS A 155 0.51 -14.80 7.25
N GLU A 156 1.21 -14.49 6.17
CA GLU A 156 2.15 -13.37 6.16
C GLU A 156 1.44 -12.02 6.23
N HIS A 157 0.29 -11.88 5.57
CA HIS A 157 -0.56 -10.70 5.68
C HIS A 157 -1.06 -10.48 7.12
N GLU A 158 -1.49 -11.55 7.81
CA GLU A 158 -1.90 -11.44 9.21
C GLU A 158 -0.75 -11.01 10.13
N ARG A 159 0.49 -11.44 9.84
CA ARG A 159 1.69 -11.04 10.58
C ARG A 159 2.01 -9.56 10.42
N ILE A 160 1.90 -8.99 9.21
CA ILE A 160 1.98 -7.55 8.98
C ILE A 160 1.00 -6.80 9.90
N HIS A 161 -0.22 -7.31 10.00
CA HIS A 161 -1.26 -6.67 10.79
C HIS A 161 -1.14 -6.92 12.31
N ILE A 162 -0.35 -7.89 12.77
CA ILE A 162 0.07 -7.98 14.18
C ILE A 162 0.85 -6.71 14.55
N GLU A 163 1.83 -6.34 13.73
CA GLU A 163 2.63 -5.15 13.98
C GLU A 163 1.79 -3.87 13.89
N THR A 164 1.08 -3.66 12.79
CA THR A 164 0.23 -2.49 12.55
C THR A 164 -0.80 -2.29 13.67
N SER A 165 -1.48 -3.37 14.08
CA SER A 165 -2.48 -3.30 15.16
C SER A 165 -1.83 -2.99 16.51
N SER A 166 -0.65 -3.53 16.80
CA SER A 166 0.07 -3.27 18.04
C SER A 166 0.50 -1.80 18.17
N VAL A 167 0.88 -1.17 17.07
CA VAL A 167 1.20 0.28 17.01
C VAL A 167 -0.03 1.11 17.37
N ILE A 168 -1.21 0.78 16.82
CA ILE A 168 -2.45 1.48 17.12
C ILE A 168 -2.89 1.24 18.57
N MET A 169 -2.80 -0.01 19.06
CA MET A 169 -3.09 -0.35 20.47
C MET A 169 -2.19 0.42 21.43
N ARG A 170 -0.92 0.59 21.10
CA ARG A 170 0.03 1.37 21.89
C ARG A 170 -0.40 2.84 22.04
N MET A 171 -1.22 3.36 21.14
CA MET A 171 -1.77 4.73 21.20
C MET A 171 -3.07 4.84 22.00
N LEU A 172 -3.73 3.71 22.35
CA LEU A 172 -4.92 3.72 23.19
C LEU A 172 -4.59 4.14 24.64
N PRO A 173 -5.52 4.77 25.38
CA PRO A 173 -5.38 4.91 26.83
C PRO A 173 -5.20 3.55 27.51
N LEU A 174 -4.28 3.48 28.48
CA LEU A 174 -3.92 2.22 29.17
C LEU A 174 -5.11 1.51 29.86
N GLN A 175 -6.14 2.26 30.24
CA GLN A 175 -7.36 1.71 30.86
C GLN A 175 -8.10 0.71 29.97
N TYR A 176 -7.94 0.78 28.68
CA TYR A 176 -8.55 -0.12 27.70
C TYR A 176 -7.74 -1.39 27.46
N LEU A 177 -6.58 -1.53 28.12
CA LEU A 177 -5.68 -2.66 27.91
C LEU A 177 -5.45 -3.43 29.21
N THR A 178 -5.41 -4.74 29.10
CA THR A 178 -5.11 -5.66 30.21
C THR A 178 -3.64 -6.04 30.24
N ALA A 179 -3.04 -6.00 31.41
CA ALA A 179 -1.66 -6.51 31.60
C ALA A 179 -1.60 -8.00 31.25
N SER A 180 -0.52 -8.39 30.59
CA SER A 180 -0.29 -9.77 30.13
C SER A 180 1.16 -10.17 30.39
N GLU A 181 1.34 -11.37 30.94
CA GLU A 181 2.69 -11.96 31.08
C GLU A 181 3.32 -12.35 29.75
N GLN A 182 2.51 -12.52 28.71
CA GLN A 182 2.95 -12.88 27.37
C GLN A 182 3.51 -11.68 26.60
N TRP A 183 3.02 -10.47 26.90
CA TRP A 183 3.35 -9.23 26.20
C TRP A 183 4.13 -8.26 27.09
N GLN A 184 5.17 -8.77 27.78
CA GLN A 184 5.97 -7.97 28.69
C GLN A 184 7.04 -7.17 27.98
N ALA A 185 7.13 -5.89 28.34
CA ALA A 185 8.21 -5.02 27.91
C ALA A 185 9.56 -5.46 28.50
N CYS A 186 10.65 -5.08 27.85
CA CYS A 186 11.99 -5.27 28.36
C CYS A 186 12.14 -4.59 29.75
N PRO A 187 12.65 -5.30 30.76
CA PRO A 187 12.83 -4.72 32.09
C PRO A 187 14.17 -4.01 32.26
N TYR A 188 15.04 -4.03 31.26
CA TYR A 188 16.40 -3.51 31.34
C TYR A 188 16.49 -2.11 30.75
N SER A 189 17.17 -1.22 31.44
CA SER A 189 17.56 0.11 30.95
C SER A 189 18.83 0.55 31.74
N GLY A 190 19.63 1.38 31.12
CA GLY A 190 20.86 1.88 31.68
C GLY A 190 21.31 3.19 31.04
N ASP A 191 22.60 3.48 31.16
CA ASP A 191 23.18 4.64 30.48
C ASP A 191 23.31 4.38 28.98
N ALA A 192 22.89 5.36 28.16
CA ALA A 192 23.04 5.27 26.74
C ALA A 192 24.51 5.27 26.30
N PRO A 193 24.94 4.31 25.48
CA PRO A 193 26.29 4.31 24.95
C PRO A 193 26.54 5.48 24.03
N GLN A 194 27.78 5.99 24.00
CA GLN A 194 28.17 6.98 23.00
C GLN A 194 28.19 6.35 21.62
N ASN A 195 27.39 6.87 20.69
CA ASN A 195 27.32 6.37 19.33
C ASN A 195 28.55 6.85 18.53
N THR A 196 29.31 5.89 18.03
CA THR A 196 30.49 6.11 17.20
C THR A 196 30.28 5.54 15.82
N LEU A 197 31.08 5.99 14.86
CA LEU A 197 31.03 5.48 13.50
C LEU A 197 31.95 4.26 13.33
N VAL A 198 31.48 3.23 12.65
CA VAL A 198 32.22 2.01 12.30
C VAL A 198 32.37 1.97 10.79
N ALA A 199 33.61 1.76 10.31
CA ALA A 199 33.89 1.60 8.89
C ALA A 199 33.25 0.33 8.34
N VAL A 200 32.59 0.46 7.19
CA VAL A 200 31.99 -0.63 6.43
C VAL A 200 32.58 -0.62 5.04
N ALA A 201 33.20 -1.72 4.67
CA ALA A 201 33.75 -1.86 3.32
C ALA A 201 32.60 -1.96 2.29
N GLY A 202 32.71 -1.20 1.25
CA GLY A 202 31.83 -1.27 0.10
C GLY A 202 32.03 -2.58 -0.66
N LYS A 203 31.03 -2.96 -1.41
CA LYS A 203 31.04 -4.16 -2.27
C LYS A 203 29.92 -4.09 -3.30
N THR A 204 29.98 -4.96 -4.28
CA THR A 204 28.83 -5.26 -5.13
C THR A 204 27.77 -5.98 -4.29
N VAL A 205 26.55 -5.45 -4.28
CA VAL A 205 25.39 -6.01 -3.59
C VAL A 205 24.39 -6.50 -4.62
N HIS A 206 23.95 -7.74 -4.46
CA HIS A 206 22.87 -8.32 -5.25
C HIS A 206 21.57 -8.26 -4.44
N LEU A 207 20.61 -7.52 -4.92
CA LEU A 207 19.27 -7.41 -4.33
C LEU A 207 18.27 -8.21 -5.17
N GLY A 208 17.26 -8.70 -4.50
CA GLY A 208 16.19 -9.46 -5.11
C GLY A 208 16.29 -10.95 -4.83
N LYS A 209 15.20 -11.63 -5.08
CA LYS A 209 14.96 -13.03 -4.78
C LYS A 209 14.71 -13.78 -6.08
N ALA A 210 15.33 -14.92 -6.24
CA ALA A 210 15.09 -15.78 -7.41
C ALA A 210 13.74 -16.50 -7.28
N ASP A 211 13.08 -16.79 -8.40
CA ASP A 211 11.83 -17.56 -8.42
C ASP A 211 11.99 -18.99 -7.86
N SER A 212 13.22 -19.52 -7.92
CA SER A 212 13.56 -20.82 -7.35
C SER A 212 13.86 -20.79 -5.84
N ASP A 213 13.76 -19.62 -5.19
CA ASP A 213 13.97 -19.53 -3.74
C ASP A 213 12.97 -20.45 -3.00
N HIS A 214 13.44 -21.04 -1.94
CA HIS A 214 12.69 -22.04 -1.16
C HIS A 214 11.87 -21.46 -0.02
N THR A 215 11.84 -20.13 0.12
CA THR A 215 11.05 -19.41 1.12
C THR A 215 9.96 -18.58 0.46
N TYR A 216 8.85 -18.36 1.17
CA TYR A 216 7.83 -17.42 0.74
C TYR A 216 8.42 -16.00 0.59
N GLY A 217 7.89 -15.22 -0.36
CA GLY A 217 8.20 -13.80 -0.54
C GLY A 217 7.05 -13.06 -1.17
N TRP A 218 6.96 -11.76 -0.90
CA TRP A 218 6.06 -10.86 -1.59
C TRP A 218 6.57 -10.58 -3.01
N ASP A 219 5.69 -10.15 -3.88
CA ASP A 219 6.01 -9.87 -5.29
C ASP A 219 7.18 -8.87 -5.44
N ASN A 220 7.28 -7.86 -4.56
CA ASN A 220 8.34 -6.85 -4.58
C ASN A 220 9.73 -7.35 -4.15
N GLU A 221 9.81 -8.57 -3.61
CA GLU A 221 11.07 -9.20 -3.25
C GLU A 221 11.76 -9.87 -4.46
N TYR A 222 10.98 -10.22 -5.50
CA TYR A 222 11.47 -10.93 -6.69
C TYR A 222 12.02 -9.97 -7.75
N GLY A 223 12.83 -10.53 -8.65
CA GLY A 223 13.63 -9.79 -9.61
C GLY A 223 15.07 -9.66 -9.15
N GLN A 224 15.88 -8.88 -9.88
CA GLN A 224 17.31 -8.74 -9.60
C GLN A 224 17.81 -7.33 -9.90
N VAL A 225 18.66 -6.83 -9.01
CA VAL A 225 19.48 -5.64 -9.28
C VAL A 225 20.85 -5.82 -8.66
N GLU A 226 21.88 -5.41 -9.36
CA GLU A 226 23.27 -5.40 -8.90
C GLU A 226 23.70 -3.94 -8.71
N LEU A 227 24.21 -3.61 -7.52
CA LEU A 227 24.58 -2.25 -7.14
C LEU A 227 25.98 -2.22 -6.53
N GLU A 228 26.81 -1.30 -7.00
CA GLU A 228 28.11 -1.01 -6.40
C GLU A 228 27.95 -0.06 -5.21
N VAL A 229 28.24 -0.56 -4.02
CA VAL A 229 28.27 0.23 -2.78
C VAL A 229 29.71 0.61 -2.49
N ARG A 230 29.96 1.90 -2.25
CA ARG A 230 31.29 2.40 -1.84
C ARG A 230 31.52 2.18 -0.36
N ASP A 231 32.80 2.31 0.09
CA ASP A 231 33.12 2.36 1.51
C ASP A 231 32.35 3.50 2.21
N PHE A 232 31.83 3.22 3.39
CA PHE A 232 31.11 4.20 4.19
C PHE A 232 31.33 3.94 5.70
N GLN A 233 30.80 4.81 6.52
CA GLN A 233 30.80 4.60 7.98
C GLN A 233 29.36 4.58 8.49
N ALA A 234 29.02 3.59 9.31
CA ALA A 234 27.71 3.47 9.93
C ALA A 234 27.79 3.74 11.43
N SER A 235 26.72 4.31 12.00
CA SER A 235 26.62 4.41 13.46
C SER A 235 26.63 3.01 14.08
N LYS A 236 27.43 2.86 15.15
CA LYS A 236 27.61 1.58 15.84
C LYS A 236 26.30 1.02 16.37
N TYR A 237 25.47 1.89 16.91
CA TYR A 237 24.16 1.61 17.47
C TYR A 237 23.05 2.25 16.63
N LEU A 238 21.83 1.79 16.82
CA LEU A 238 20.64 2.57 16.48
C LEU A 238 20.66 3.89 17.25
N VAL A 239 20.03 4.93 16.72
CA VAL A 239 19.91 6.20 17.44
C VAL A 239 19.10 5.98 18.71
N SER A 240 19.72 6.22 19.87
CA SER A 240 19.07 6.03 21.16
C SER A 240 18.15 7.19 21.51
N ASN A 241 17.24 6.96 22.48
CA ASN A 241 16.41 8.03 23.06
C ASN A 241 17.26 9.19 23.59
N GLN A 242 18.40 8.91 24.23
CA GLN A 242 19.33 9.95 24.72
C GLN A 242 19.88 10.79 23.57
N GLU A 243 20.29 10.15 22.48
CA GLU A 243 20.88 10.86 21.34
C GLU A 243 19.82 11.73 20.64
N PHE A 244 18.60 11.20 20.48
CA PHE A 244 17.49 11.94 19.88
C PHE A 244 16.95 13.05 20.80
N LEU A 245 17.00 12.87 22.14
CA LEU A 245 16.63 13.91 23.10
C LEU A 245 17.50 15.17 22.90
N GLY A 246 18.78 15.00 22.58
CA GLY A 246 19.64 16.11 22.23
C GLY A 246 19.16 16.94 21.02
N PHE A 247 18.50 16.30 20.04
CA PHE A 247 17.85 16.99 18.93
C PHE A 247 16.59 17.74 19.39
N VAL A 248 15.75 17.09 20.20
CA VAL A 248 14.51 17.71 20.74
C VAL A 248 14.86 18.93 21.58
N GLU A 249 15.81 18.81 22.51
CA GLU A 249 16.24 19.90 23.42
C GLU A 249 16.97 21.02 22.69
N ALA A 250 17.58 20.75 21.54
CA ALA A 250 18.17 21.76 20.68
C ALA A 250 17.13 22.52 19.82
N GLY A 251 15.82 22.30 20.04
CA GLY A 251 14.73 22.92 19.26
C GLY A 251 14.57 22.32 17.87
N GLY A 252 14.88 21.03 17.73
CA GLY A 252 14.84 20.35 16.43
C GLY A 252 13.48 20.37 15.74
N TYR A 253 12.39 20.31 16.53
CA TYR A 253 11.02 20.40 16.00
C TYR A 253 10.58 21.84 15.66
N ASP A 254 11.24 22.84 16.23
CA ASP A 254 10.89 24.26 16.03
C ASP A 254 11.68 24.90 14.86
N ASN A 255 12.75 24.27 14.41
CA ASN A 255 13.62 24.81 13.36
C ASN A 255 13.28 24.24 11.99
N PRO A 256 12.60 25.00 11.10
CA PRO A 256 12.17 24.51 9.78
C PRO A 256 13.33 24.14 8.86
N ALA A 257 14.56 24.60 9.12
CA ALA A 257 15.72 24.30 8.28
C ALA A 257 16.11 22.81 8.30
N TYR A 258 15.69 22.05 9.31
CA TYR A 258 15.95 20.60 9.38
C TYR A 258 14.92 19.77 8.62
N TRP A 259 13.76 20.34 8.29
CA TRP A 259 12.64 19.64 7.68
C TRP A 259 12.54 19.98 6.18
N ASN A 260 12.31 18.97 5.36
CA ASN A 260 11.91 19.19 3.98
C ASN A 260 10.46 19.71 3.91
N GLU A 261 9.96 19.99 2.73
CA GLU A 261 8.60 20.55 2.55
C GLU A 261 7.52 19.63 3.14
N GLU A 262 7.59 18.33 2.87
CA GLU A 262 6.67 17.30 3.42
C GLU A 262 6.72 17.28 4.95
N GLY A 263 7.92 17.34 5.54
CA GLY A 263 8.11 17.41 6.99
C GLY A 263 7.54 18.67 7.62
N GLN A 264 7.67 19.82 6.95
CA GLN A 264 7.05 21.06 7.42
C GLN A 264 5.52 21.00 7.38
N GLN A 265 4.93 20.41 6.34
CA GLN A 265 3.48 20.16 6.25
C GLN A 265 3.00 19.20 7.33
N TRP A 266 3.74 18.12 7.56
CA TRP A 266 3.45 17.16 8.64
C TRP A 266 3.49 17.83 10.03
N LEU A 267 4.50 18.66 10.32
CA LEU A 267 4.58 19.43 11.57
C LEU A 267 3.39 20.38 11.73
N ALA A 268 3.01 21.07 10.64
CA ALA A 268 1.86 21.98 10.66
C ALA A 268 0.55 21.25 10.98
N PHE A 269 0.38 20.04 10.44
CA PHE A 269 -0.80 19.19 10.68
C PHE A 269 -0.82 18.61 12.11
N THR A 270 0.29 18.00 12.54
CA THR A 270 0.35 17.26 13.80
C THR A 270 0.66 18.12 15.00
N ARG A 271 1.38 19.24 14.80
CA ARG A 271 1.97 20.07 15.85
C ARG A 271 2.88 19.26 16.79
N ALA A 272 3.58 18.27 16.23
CA ALA A 272 4.52 17.46 16.97
C ALA A 272 5.66 18.31 17.54
N SER A 273 6.09 18.02 18.75
CA SER A 273 7.23 18.64 19.44
C SER A 273 8.21 17.61 20.02
N MET A 274 7.89 16.33 19.86
CA MET A 274 8.69 15.18 20.29
C MET A 274 8.18 13.93 19.61
N PRO A 275 8.92 12.80 19.68
CA PRO A 275 8.47 11.51 19.13
C PRO A 275 7.11 11.05 19.67
N ARG A 276 6.32 10.40 18.82
CA ARG A 276 4.92 10.02 19.08
C ARG A 276 4.70 9.21 20.35
N PHE A 277 5.65 8.35 20.69
CA PHE A 277 5.55 7.46 21.84
C PHE A 277 6.23 8.00 23.09
N TRP A 278 6.69 9.26 23.07
CA TRP A 278 7.14 9.95 24.26
C TRP A 278 5.99 10.72 24.90
N LEU A 279 6.07 10.83 26.22
CA LEU A 279 5.14 11.61 27.03
C LEU A 279 5.94 12.55 27.91
N LYS A 280 5.51 13.81 28.02
CA LYS A 280 6.12 14.78 28.92
C LYS A 280 5.23 14.97 30.15
N LYS A 281 5.78 14.68 31.36
CA LYS A 281 5.09 14.86 32.64
C LYS A 281 5.97 15.79 33.51
N GLY A 282 5.56 17.06 33.62
CA GLY A 282 6.43 18.10 34.19
C GLY A 282 7.70 18.26 33.34
N ASP A 283 8.87 18.18 34.00
CA ASP A 283 10.17 18.26 33.33
C ASP A 283 10.74 16.91 32.90
N SER A 284 10.01 15.81 33.15
CA SER A 284 10.47 14.45 32.87
C SER A 284 9.80 13.86 31.64
N TYR A 285 10.58 13.10 30.89
CA TYR A 285 10.09 12.34 29.73
C TYR A 285 9.80 10.90 30.11
N PHE A 286 8.77 10.31 29.53
CA PHE A 286 8.35 8.94 29.69
C PHE A 286 8.18 8.31 28.31
N GLN A 287 8.28 7.00 28.22
CA GLN A 287 7.97 6.22 27.04
C GLN A 287 6.69 5.42 27.24
N ARG A 288 5.82 5.47 26.24
CA ARG A 288 4.64 4.63 26.13
C ARG A 288 5.02 3.33 25.42
N ASN A 289 4.95 2.21 26.11
CA ASN A 289 5.01 0.85 25.54
C ASN A 289 3.59 0.31 25.31
N LEU A 290 3.47 -0.92 24.78
CA LEU A 290 2.17 -1.52 24.48
C LEU A 290 1.25 -1.52 25.73
N LEU A 291 1.74 -2.01 26.87
CA LEU A 291 0.94 -2.21 28.09
C LEU A 291 1.38 -1.35 29.29
N SER A 292 2.35 -0.47 29.12
CA SER A 292 2.91 0.30 30.23
C SER A 292 3.46 1.66 29.81
N GLU A 293 3.58 2.56 30.76
CA GLU A 293 4.38 3.77 30.68
C GLU A 293 5.54 3.66 31.67
N MET A 294 6.72 4.07 31.25
CA MET A 294 7.92 4.06 32.08
C MET A 294 8.73 5.36 31.89
N PRO A 295 9.59 5.76 32.83
CA PRO A 295 10.57 6.81 32.56
C PRO A 295 11.31 6.51 31.27
N LEU A 296 11.58 7.55 30.46
CA LEU A 296 12.20 7.38 29.15
C LEU A 296 13.50 6.58 29.26
N PRO A 297 13.55 5.35 28.69
CA PRO A 297 14.77 4.54 28.73
C PRO A 297 15.79 5.11 27.74
N LEU A 298 16.78 5.82 28.25
CA LEU A 298 17.71 6.62 27.45
C LEU A 298 18.58 5.80 26.51
N ASP A 299 18.84 4.55 26.86
CA ASP A 299 19.62 3.58 26.09
C ASP A 299 18.82 2.72 25.13
N TRP A 300 17.48 2.91 25.01
CA TRP A 300 16.67 2.24 24.00
C TRP A 300 16.66 3.04 22.70
N PRO A 301 16.39 2.38 21.54
CA PRO A 301 16.26 3.09 20.27
C PRO A 301 15.07 4.04 20.32
N VAL A 302 15.22 5.21 19.71
CA VAL A 302 14.10 6.10 19.47
C VAL A 302 13.18 5.50 18.40
N GLU A 303 11.88 5.60 18.61
CA GLU A 303 10.88 5.21 17.61
C GLU A 303 10.24 6.47 17.00
N VAL A 304 10.45 6.65 15.71
CA VAL A 304 10.10 7.85 14.95
C VAL A 304 9.68 7.49 13.53
N ASN A 305 9.02 8.41 12.84
CA ASN A 305 8.77 8.27 11.40
C ASN A 305 10.00 8.70 10.57
N TYR A 306 9.92 8.50 9.24
CA TYR A 306 11.02 8.85 8.33
C TYR A 306 11.35 10.35 8.38
N LEU A 307 10.33 11.23 8.44
CA LEU A 307 10.53 12.69 8.41
C LEU A 307 11.32 13.16 9.64
N GLU A 308 11.05 12.59 10.81
CA GLU A 308 11.78 12.84 12.05
C GLU A 308 13.22 12.33 11.98
N ALA A 309 13.42 11.10 11.46
CA ALA A 309 14.75 10.51 11.28
C ALA A 309 15.60 11.36 10.31
N HIS A 310 15.01 11.79 9.19
CA HIS A 310 15.67 12.65 8.21
C HIS A 310 16.02 14.03 8.80
N ALA A 311 15.11 14.66 9.56
CA ALA A 311 15.37 15.95 10.23
C ALA A 311 16.50 15.85 11.24
N PHE A 312 16.56 14.75 12.02
CA PHE A 312 17.69 14.47 12.92
C PHE A 312 19.02 14.35 12.15
N CYS A 313 19.03 13.64 11.03
CA CYS A 313 20.24 13.52 10.19
C CYS A 313 20.72 14.89 9.69
N ARG A 314 19.84 15.75 9.23
CA ARG A 314 20.17 17.14 8.82
C ARG A 314 20.72 17.97 9.98
N TRP A 315 20.11 17.89 11.14
CA TRP A 315 20.61 18.58 12.34
C TRP A 315 22.02 18.10 12.73
N LYS A 316 22.25 16.78 12.64
CA LYS A 316 23.53 16.16 12.99
C LYS A 316 24.60 16.49 11.94
N SER A 317 24.26 16.54 10.65
CA SER A 317 25.15 16.95 9.55
C SER A 317 25.72 18.35 9.76
N GLY A 318 24.94 19.32 10.23
CA GLY A 318 25.41 20.68 10.54
C GLY A 318 26.48 20.74 11.63
N ARG A 319 26.80 19.62 12.29
CA ARG A 319 27.78 19.48 13.37
C ARG A 319 28.93 18.52 13.04
N SER A 320 28.98 18.04 11.80
CA SER A 320 29.95 17.04 11.32
C SER A 320 30.64 17.54 10.07
N SER A 321 31.84 17.03 9.78
CA SER A 321 32.43 17.16 8.44
C SER A 321 31.82 16.09 7.55
N GLY A 322 31.21 16.46 6.41
CA GLY A 322 30.46 15.55 5.53
C GLY A 322 28.99 15.41 5.91
N TYR A 323 28.26 14.55 5.22
CA TYR A 323 26.82 14.39 5.33
C TYR A 323 26.47 13.21 6.22
N ILE A 324 25.56 13.42 7.15
CA ILE A 324 24.90 12.36 7.92
C ILE A 324 23.53 12.13 7.29
N ARG A 325 23.24 10.91 6.90
CA ARG A 325 21.98 10.50 6.27
C ARG A 325 21.57 9.09 6.66
N LEU A 326 20.38 8.67 6.27
CA LEU A 326 19.96 7.29 6.41
C LEU A 326 20.71 6.40 5.40
N PRO A 327 20.90 5.09 5.68
CA PRO A 327 21.43 4.16 4.70
C PRO A 327 20.45 3.93 3.56
N THR A 328 20.96 3.63 2.38
CA THR A 328 20.16 3.01 1.32
C THR A 328 19.87 1.54 1.62
N GLU A 329 18.92 0.93 0.89
CA GLU A 329 18.68 -0.52 0.95
C GLU A 329 19.98 -1.31 0.70
N ALA A 330 20.76 -0.94 -0.33
CA ALA A 330 22.02 -1.60 -0.66
C ALA A 330 23.09 -1.46 0.44
N GLU A 331 23.23 -0.28 1.04
CA GLU A 331 24.14 -0.06 2.18
C GLU A 331 23.70 -0.86 3.41
N TRP A 332 22.38 -0.96 3.67
CA TRP A 332 21.89 -1.82 4.72
C TRP A 332 22.24 -3.30 4.47
N TYR A 333 22.20 -3.78 3.22
CA TYR A 333 22.62 -5.14 2.89
C TYR A 333 24.10 -5.38 3.19
N CYS A 334 24.98 -4.36 3.03
CA CYS A 334 26.38 -4.47 3.47
C CYS A 334 26.52 -4.75 4.98
N LEU A 335 25.61 -4.18 5.80
CA LEU A 335 25.54 -4.46 7.22
C LEU A 335 24.94 -5.84 7.49
N ARG A 336 23.81 -6.16 6.85
CA ARG A 336 23.05 -7.40 7.09
C ARG A 336 23.84 -8.66 6.72
N ASP A 337 24.71 -8.58 5.73
CA ASP A 337 25.55 -9.70 5.29
C ASP A 337 26.62 -10.11 6.34
N LYS A 338 26.80 -9.33 7.38
CA LYS A 338 27.58 -9.74 8.57
C LYS A 338 26.87 -10.83 9.39
N ILE A 339 25.56 -11.02 9.20
CA ILE A 339 24.79 -12.13 9.77
C ILE A 339 24.63 -13.19 8.68
N PRO A 340 25.37 -14.34 8.77
CA PRO A 340 25.46 -15.30 7.67
C PRO A 340 24.20 -16.14 7.46
N THR A 341 23.27 -16.14 8.43
CA THR A 341 22.06 -16.96 8.43
C THR A 341 20.81 -16.09 8.31
N ASP A 342 19.71 -16.69 7.89
CA ASP A 342 18.39 -16.05 7.87
C ASP A 342 17.41 -16.76 8.81
N LEU A 343 16.19 -16.21 8.97
CA LEU A 343 15.18 -16.64 9.93
C LEU A 343 15.00 -18.17 9.97
N VAL A 344 14.94 -18.80 8.82
CA VAL A 344 14.73 -20.26 8.68
C VAL A 344 15.87 -21.09 9.29
N ASP A 345 17.07 -20.51 9.37
CA ASP A 345 18.28 -21.19 9.86
C ASP A 345 18.64 -20.82 11.31
N TRP A 346 18.03 -19.77 11.89
CA TRP A 346 18.40 -19.33 13.23
C TRP A 346 18.13 -20.39 14.28
N GLN A 347 19.09 -20.68 15.12
CA GLN A 347 18.86 -21.42 16.36
C GLN A 347 18.34 -20.47 17.44
N GLU A 348 19.01 -19.33 17.58
CA GLU A 348 18.58 -18.17 18.37
C GLU A 348 18.56 -16.96 17.46
N ALA A 349 17.60 -16.06 17.66
CA ALA A 349 17.52 -14.84 16.89
C ALA A 349 18.72 -13.93 17.19
N PRO A 350 19.37 -13.34 16.16
CA PRO A 350 20.55 -12.50 16.32
C PRO A 350 20.23 -11.11 16.88
N GLY A 351 18.97 -10.80 17.14
CA GLY A 351 18.46 -9.54 17.65
C GLY A 351 17.17 -9.72 18.41
N ASN A 352 16.64 -8.66 18.97
CA ASN A 352 15.30 -8.65 19.58
C ASN A 352 14.23 -8.65 18.47
N ILE A 353 13.90 -9.82 17.97
CA ILE A 353 13.01 -10.06 16.82
C ILE A 353 12.24 -11.36 17.02
N ASN A 354 11.21 -11.58 16.24
CA ASN A 354 10.39 -12.79 16.22
C ASN A 354 9.68 -13.06 17.56
N LEU A 355 9.41 -11.99 18.35
CA LEU A 355 8.84 -12.09 19.70
C LEU A 355 9.62 -13.06 20.62
N GLN A 356 10.90 -13.26 20.34
CA GLN A 356 11.69 -14.27 21.05
C GLN A 356 12.16 -13.79 22.42
N TYR A 357 12.32 -12.47 22.60
CA TYR A 357 12.87 -11.89 23.84
C TYR A 357 11.86 -11.02 24.58
N PHE A 358 11.48 -9.85 24.01
CA PHE A 358 10.64 -8.86 24.68
C PHE A 358 9.51 -8.41 23.77
N ALA A 359 8.41 -7.97 24.36
CA ALA A 359 7.30 -7.30 23.65
C ALA A 359 7.45 -5.77 23.70
N SER A 360 8.64 -5.29 23.47
CA SER A 360 9.04 -3.89 23.32
C SER A 360 10.45 -3.81 22.72
N SER A 361 10.90 -2.62 22.35
CA SER A 361 12.33 -2.35 22.15
C SER A 361 13.13 -2.59 23.43
N CYS A 362 14.45 -2.64 23.35
CA CYS A 362 15.38 -2.91 24.43
C CYS A 362 16.68 -2.11 24.23
N PRO A 363 17.64 -2.11 25.18
CA PRO A 363 18.89 -1.35 25.06
C PRO A 363 19.64 -1.58 23.74
N VAL A 364 20.05 -0.51 23.07
CA VAL A 364 20.76 -0.53 21.76
C VAL A 364 22.12 -1.22 21.77
N ASN A 365 22.65 -1.54 22.93
CA ASN A 365 23.96 -2.18 23.13
C ASN A 365 23.82 -3.66 23.52
N ARG A 366 22.69 -4.31 23.24
CA ARG A 366 22.44 -5.67 23.72
C ARG A 366 22.81 -6.76 22.70
N PHE A 367 22.53 -6.54 21.43
CA PHE A 367 22.71 -7.56 20.39
C PHE A 367 23.80 -7.16 19.41
N GLU A 368 25.01 -7.66 19.66
CA GLU A 368 26.20 -7.35 18.86
C GLU A 368 26.39 -8.36 17.72
N THR A 369 26.77 -7.84 16.57
CA THR A 369 27.28 -8.64 15.45
C THR A 369 28.42 -7.89 14.77
N ASP A 370 29.63 -8.43 14.83
CA ASP A 370 30.83 -7.90 14.16
C ASP A 370 31.05 -6.39 14.38
N GLY A 371 30.99 -5.97 15.64
CA GLY A 371 31.24 -4.59 16.08
C GLY A 371 30.07 -3.61 15.87
N LEU A 372 28.96 -4.05 15.30
CA LEU A 372 27.70 -3.31 15.14
C LEU A 372 26.62 -3.95 16.03
N PHE A 373 25.62 -3.17 16.40
CA PHE A 373 24.52 -3.64 17.22
C PHE A 373 23.19 -3.50 16.48
N ASP A 374 22.22 -4.37 16.79
CA ASP A 374 20.87 -4.33 16.28
C ASP A 374 20.80 -4.16 14.75
N ILE A 375 21.64 -4.91 14.01
CA ILE A 375 21.54 -4.97 12.54
C ILE A 375 20.17 -5.53 12.16
N THR A 376 19.65 -6.47 12.95
CA THR A 376 18.35 -7.11 12.81
C THR A 376 17.60 -7.02 14.12
N GLY A 377 16.32 -6.65 14.06
CA GLY A 377 15.45 -6.57 15.23
C GLY A 377 15.57 -5.27 16.02
N ASN A 378 15.00 -5.28 17.19
CA ASN A 378 14.77 -4.17 18.11
C ASN A 378 13.71 -3.20 17.55
N VAL A 379 14.05 -2.39 16.55
CA VAL A 379 13.13 -1.58 15.75
C VAL A 379 13.51 -1.66 14.28
N TRP A 380 12.53 -1.56 13.39
CA TRP A 380 12.80 -1.34 11.96
C TRP A 380 13.69 -0.13 11.76
N GLN A 381 14.48 -0.18 10.70
CA GLN A 381 15.40 0.90 10.34
C GLN A 381 14.93 1.57 9.06
N TRP A 382 14.54 2.84 9.15
CA TRP A 382 14.24 3.67 7.98
C TRP A 382 15.45 3.77 7.06
N THR A 383 15.19 3.70 5.77
CA THR A 383 16.21 3.87 4.72
C THR A 383 15.88 5.05 3.82
N GLU A 384 16.91 5.56 3.12
CA GLU A 384 16.76 6.60 2.10
C GLU A 384 16.05 6.09 0.84
N SER A 385 16.04 4.78 0.63
CA SER A 385 15.46 4.17 -0.57
C SER A 385 13.94 4.20 -0.53
N ALA A 386 13.32 4.85 -1.50
CA ALA A 386 11.93 4.60 -1.83
C ALA A 386 11.80 3.20 -2.46
N ILE A 387 10.68 2.52 -2.21
CA ILE A 387 10.45 1.21 -2.81
C ILE A 387 10.12 1.36 -4.30
N ASP A 388 10.68 0.45 -5.10
CA ASP A 388 10.29 0.22 -6.49
C ASP A 388 10.54 -1.26 -6.84
N GLY A 389 10.02 -1.74 -7.98
CA GLY A 389 10.24 -3.10 -8.45
C GLY A 389 11.67 -3.30 -8.93
N PHE A 390 12.25 -4.48 -8.71
CA PHE A 390 13.51 -4.88 -9.31
C PHE A 390 13.34 -5.24 -10.79
N ASN A 391 14.44 -5.33 -11.54
CA ASN A 391 14.41 -5.86 -12.90
C ASN A 391 13.86 -7.30 -12.88
N GLY A 392 12.78 -7.54 -13.65
CA GLY A 392 12.05 -8.81 -13.63
C GLY A 392 10.95 -8.89 -12.56
N PHE A 393 10.61 -7.76 -11.93
CA PHE A 393 9.44 -7.68 -11.05
C PHE A 393 8.17 -8.06 -11.81
N GLU A 394 7.39 -8.96 -11.22
CA GLU A 394 6.07 -9.36 -11.70
C GLU A 394 5.06 -9.32 -10.56
N VAL A 395 3.95 -8.65 -10.79
CA VAL A 395 2.86 -8.56 -9.81
C VAL A 395 2.22 -9.93 -9.57
N HIS A 396 1.98 -10.27 -8.32
CA HIS A 396 1.22 -11.48 -8.01
C HIS A 396 -0.25 -11.30 -8.40
N PRO A 397 -0.84 -12.15 -9.28
CA PRO A 397 -2.16 -11.93 -9.86
C PRO A 397 -3.31 -11.92 -8.85
N LEU A 398 -3.13 -12.53 -7.68
CA LEU A 398 -4.14 -12.54 -6.61
C LEU A 398 -3.97 -11.39 -5.61
N TYR A 399 -2.92 -10.57 -5.72
CA TYR A 399 -2.70 -9.42 -4.84
C TYR A 399 -1.96 -8.30 -5.57
N ASP A 400 -2.58 -7.77 -6.61
CA ASP A 400 -2.01 -6.78 -7.53
C ASP A 400 -1.91 -5.37 -6.92
N ASP A 401 -2.57 -5.13 -5.81
CA ASP A 401 -2.57 -3.87 -5.06
C ASP A 401 -1.66 -3.89 -3.80
N PHE A 402 -0.82 -4.90 -3.63
CA PHE A 402 0.14 -4.94 -2.52
C PHE A 402 1.31 -3.98 -2.72
N SER A 403 2.06 -4.13 -3.81
CA SER A 403 3.31 -3.40 -4.03
C SER A 403 3.15 -2.18 -4.93
N THR A 404 2.40 -2.29 -6.01
CA THR A 404 2.34 -1.25 -7.04
C THR A 404 1.82 0.11 -6.55
N PRO A 405 0.85 0.22 -5.61
CA PRO A 405 0.44 1.51 -5.08
C PRO A 405 1.54 2.25 -4.30
N THR A 406 2.55 1.50 -3.81
CA THR A 406 3.65 2.08 -3.02
C THR A 406 4.83 2.52 -3.88
N PHE A 407 4.84 2.21 -5.20
CA PHE A 407 5.89 2.61 -6.15
C PHE A 407 5.69 4.05 -6.65
N ASP A 408 5.47 4.98 -5.74
CA ASP A 408 5.14 6.38 -6.00
C ASP A 408 6.27 7.36 -5.61
N GLY A 409 7.40 6.83 -5.17
CA GLY A 409 8.53 7.63 -4.68
C GLY A 409 8.29 8.29 -3.32
N LYS A 410 7.15 8.01 -2.64
CA LYS A 410 6.78 8.58 -1.35
C LYS A 410 6.75 7.56 -0.21
N HIS A 411 6.91 6.28 -0.55
CA HIS A 411 7.01 5.18 0.41
C HIS A 411 8.47 4.76 0.56
N ASN A 412 9.04 4.98 1.73
CA ASN A 412 10.42 4.59 2.02
C ASN A 412 10.48 3.21 2.66
N LEU A 413 11.48 2.44 2.26
CA LEU A 413 11.76 1.11 2.80
C LEU A 413 12.20 1.19 4.26
N ILE A 414 11.69 0.25 5.05
CA ILE A 414 12.21 -0.10 6.37
C ILE A 414 12.86 -1.48 6.30
N LYS A 415 13.95 -1.67 7.02
CA LYS A 415 14.76 -2.90 6.97
C LYS A 415 15.10 -3.41 8.38
N GLY A 416 15.32 -4.70 8.49
CA GLY A 416 15.85 -5.35 9.68
C GLY A 416 14.81 -5.96 10.62
N GLY A 417 13.54 -5.62 10.50
CA GLY A 417 12.50 -6.08 11.41
C GLY A 417 12.53 -5.36 12.76
N SER A 418 11.43 -5.46 13.49
CA SER A 418 11.28 -4.98 14.87
C SER A 418 11.16 -6.16 15.85
N TRP A 419 11.01 -5.87 17.12
CA TRP A 419 10.83 -6.88 18.17
C TRP A 419 9.62 -7.80 17.93
N ILE A 420 8.58 -7.31 17.22
CA ILE A 420 7.33 -8.03 16.92
C ILE A 420 7.31 -8.68 15.53
N SER A 421 8.21 -8.28 14.64
CA SER A 421 8.27 -8.81 13.27
C SER A 421 8.52 -10.31 13.26
N THR A 422 7.63 -11.07 12.60
CA THR A 422 7.64 -12.53 12.52
C THR A 422 7.41 -12.98 11.08
N GLY A 423 7.67 -14.26 10.77
CA GLY A 423 7.49 -14.76 9.42
C GLY A 423 8.36 -14.06 8.39
N ASN A 424 7.80 -13.73 7.23
CA ASN A 424 8.53 -13.06 6.15
C ASN A 424 9.14 -11.71 6.59
N GLU A 425 8.47 -10.96 7.48
CA GLU A 425 8.98 -9.67 7.98
C GLU A 425 10.37 -9.78 8.64
N ALA A 426 10.70 -10.93 9.21
CA ALA A 426 11.98 -11.16 9.86
C ALA A 426 13.07 -11.67 8.89
N CYS A 427 12.75 -11.90 7.62
CA CYS A 427 13.69 -12.36 6.60
C CYS A 427 14.54 -11.20 6.06
N LYS A 428 15.76 -11.53 5.59
CA LYS A 428 16.68 -10.58 4.96
C LYS A 428 16.07 -9.94 3.70
N SER A 429 15.36 -10.73 2.90
CA SER A 429 14.77 -10.32 1.63
C SER A 429 13.54 -9.42 1.79
N SER A 430 12.93 -9.35 2.97
CA SER A 430 11.70 -8.60 3.19
C SER A 430 11.82 -7.12 2.78
N ARG A 431 10.78 -6.62 2.10
CA ARG A 431 10.74 -5.25 1.58
C ARG A 431 9.41 -4.62 1.93
N TYR A 432 9.36 -4.00 3.11
CA TYR A 432 8.21 -3.23 3.58
C TYR A 432 8.52 -1.75 3.46
N ALA A 433 7.56 -0.99 2.96
CA ALA A 433 7.69 0.44 2.78
C ALA A 433 6.42 1.14 3.22
N PHE A 434 6.59 2.30 3.82
CA PHE A 434 5.49 3.11 4.34
C PHE A 434 5.64 4.57 3.92
N ARG A 435 4.52 5.30 3.90
CA ARG A 435 4.54 6.74 3.77
C ARG A 435 5.41 7.36 4.85
N ARG A 436 6.17 8.37 4.51
CA ARG A 436 7.21 8.96 5.38
C ARG A 436 6.73 9.46 6.74
N HIS A 437 5.46 9.79 6.86
CA HIS A 437 4.86 10.26 8.11
C HIS A 437 4.28 9.14 8.98
N PHE A 438 4.31 7.91 8.52
CA PHE A 438 3.71 6.77 9.20
C PHE A 438 4.53 6.31 10.40
N PHE A 439 3.83 5.84 11.45
CA PHE A 439 4.45 5.24 12.63
C PHE A 439 4.32 3.72 12.58
N GLN A 440 5.47 3.07 12.70
CA GLN A 440 5.62 1.65 12.96
C GLN A 440 6.51 1.49 14.20
N HIS A 441 6.88 0.27 14.59
CA HIS A 441 7.97 0.07 15.55
C HIS A 441 9.30 0.32 14.83
N ALA A 442 9.51 1.55 14.40
CA ALA A 442 10.60 1.95 13.53
C ALA A 442 11.40 3.10 14.13
N GLY A 443 12.71 2.95 14.10
CA GLY A 443 13.72 3.94 14.37
C GLY A 443 14.70 4.01 13.22
N PHE A 444 15.96 4.27 13.47
CA PHE A 444 16.95 4.38 12.42
C PHE A 444 18.38 4.25 12.90
N ARG A 445 19.23 3.94 11.95
CA ARG A 445 20.68 4.06 11.99
C ARG A 445 21.07 5.15 11.00
N TYR A 446 22.12 5.92 11.28
CA TYR A 446 22.65 6.85 10.29
C TYR A 446 24.00 6.38 9.77
N ILE A 447 24.36 6.90 8.61
CA ILE A 447 25.68 6.72 8.03
C ILE A 447 26.34 8.09 7.79
N HIS A 448 27.66 8.08 7.68
CA HIS A 448 28.44 9.21 7.21
C HIS A 448 28.79 9.00 5.75
N SER A 449 28.48 9.99 4.92
CA SER A 449 28.67 9.99 3.47
C SER A 449 29.43 11.26 3.03
N GLU A 450 30.17 11.14 1.94
CA GLU A 450 30.76 12.32 1.26
C GLU A 450 29.73 13.05 0.41
N PHE A 451 28.58 12.45 0.14
CA PHE A 451 27.51 12.95 -0.72
C PHE A 451 26.20 13.12 0.05
N GLU A 452 25.52 14.23 -0.19
CA GLU A 452 24.19 14.52 0.38
C GLU A 452 23.09 13.73 -0.36
N GLU A 453 23.16 13.71 -1.66
CA GLU A 453 22.18 13.05 -2.52
C GLU A 453 22.65 11.68 -2.97
N ILE A 454 21.72 10.75 -3.02
CA ILE A 454 21.91 9.41 -3.55
C ILE A 454 21.27 9.36 -4.92
N PRO A 455 21.98 8.88 -5.95
CA PRO A 455 21.36 8.63 -7.24
C PRO A 455 20.16 7.70 -7.07
N ALA A 456 19.02 8.09 -7.63
CA ALA A 456 17.87 7.19 -7.73
C ALA A 456 18.28 5.96 -8.54
N ILE A 457 17.82 4.78 -8.13
CA ILE A 457 17.99 3.57 -8.93
C ILE A 457 17.08 3.75 -10.14
N GLU A 458 17.68 3.93 -11.33
CA GLU A 458 16.92 3.89 -12.57
C GLU A 458 16.49 2.44 -12.83
N VAL A 459 15.25 2.13 -12.54
CA VAL A 459 14.64 0.87 -12.97
C VAL A 459 14.29 0.98 -14.44
N ASN A 460 15.16 0.44 -15.27
CA ASN A 460 15.10 0.57 -16.72
C ASN A 460 14.55 -0.72 -17.37
N HIS A 461 13.39 -1.17 -16.93
CA HIS A 461 12.74 -2.35 -17.48
C HIS A 461 11.56 -2.00 -18.38
N TYR A 462 11.22 -2.90 -19.30
CA TYR A 462 10.00 -2.82 -20.09
C TYR A 462 8.86 -3.52 -19.36
N GLU A 463 7.70 -2.87 -19.32
CA GLU A 463 6.45 -3.55 -18.94
C GLU A 463 6.12 -4.60 -20.01
N THR A 464 5.88 -5.83 -19.58
CA THR A 464 5.61 -6.96 -20.47
C THR A 464 4.22 -7.56 -20.27
N SER A 465 3.49 -7.15 -19.24
CA SER A 465 2.11 -7.59 -19.05
C SER A 465 1.25 -7.15 -20.23
N TRP A 466 0.71 -8.11 -20.96
CA TRP A 466 -0.09 -7.88 -22.17
C TRP A 466 -1.21 -6.86 -21.97
N GLU A 467 -1.92 -6.95 -20.85
CA GLU A 467 -3.04 -6.04 -20.54
C GLU A 467 -2.56 -4.59 -20.34
N ILE A 468 -1.51 -4.40 -19.55
CA ILE A 468 -0.93 -3.06 -19.30
C ILE A 468 -0.35 -2.48 -20.59
N CYS A 469 0.43 -3.26 -21.33
CA CYS A 469 1.02 -2.85 -22.59
C CYS A 469 -0.05 -2.43 -23.59
N ARG A 470 -1.18 -3.16 -23.66
CA ARG A 470 -2.32 -2.81 -24.50
C ARG A 470 -2.97 -1.49 -24.10
N GLN A 471 -3.12 -1.22 -22.78
CA GLN A 471 -3.64 0.07 -22.31
C GLN A 471 -2.67 1.22 -22.63
N LEU A 472 -1.38 1.02 -22.40
CA LEU A 472 -0.35 2.01 -22.76
C LEU A 472 -0.35 2.30 -24.27
N GLU A 473 -0.41 1.27 -25.12
CA GLU A 473 -0.47 1.45 -26.56
C GLU A 473 -1.74 2.20 -27.02
N ASN A 474 -2.90 1.88 -26.45
CA ASN A 474 -4.17 2.51 -26.81
C ASN A 474 -4.28 3.96 -26.31
N HIS A 475 -3.67 4.28 -25.18
CA HIS A 475 -3.68 5.62 -24.63
C HIS A 475 -2.59 6.51 -25.24
N TYR A 476 -1.38 5.99 -25.48
CA TYR A 476 -0.22 6.80 -25.84
C TYR A 476 0.42 6.45 -27.16
N GLY A 477 0.08 5.30 -27.76
CA GLY A 477 0.58 4.87 -29.06
C GLY A 477 -0.05 5.62 -30.23
N GLU A 478 0.43 5.26 -31.42
CA GLU A 478 -0.07 5.80 -32.69
C GLU A 478 -1.55 5.40 -32.91
N PRO A 479 -2.44 6.35 -33.23
CA PRO A 479 -3.84 6.03 -33.51
C PRO A 479 -3.96 5.08 -34.71
N GLY A 480 -4.81 4.07 -34.58
CA GLY A 480 -5.08 3.14 -35.66
C GLY A 480 -6.18 3.64 -36.62
N LEU A 481 -6.24 3.06 -37.83
CA LEU A 481 -7.31 3.24 -38.83
C LEU A 481 -7.55 4.70 -39.26
N ASN A 482 -6.56 5.58 -39.14
CA ASN A 482 -6.66 7.02 -39.39
C ASN A 482 -7.73 7.74 -38.53
N LEU A 483 -8.13 7.14 -37.42
CA LEU A 483 -8.94 7.77 -36.39
C LEU A 483 -8.03 8.45 -35.38
N GLY A 484 -8.45 9.59 -34.83
CA GLY A 484 -7.65 10.28 -33.79
C GLY A 484 -7.52 9.46 -32.51
N ASN A 485 -6.63 9.86 -31.63
CA ASN A 485 -6.51 9.23 -30.29
C ASN A 485 -7.84 9.36 -29.52
N TYR A 486 -8.36 8.25 -29.02
CA TYR A 486 -9.65 8.19 -28.35
C TYR A 486 -9.72 9.08 -27.11
N ALA A 487 -8.71 9.03 -26.22
CA ALA A 487 -8.69 9.84 -25.01
C ALA A 487 -8.63 11.35 -25.32
N GLN A 488 -7.90 11.74 -26.38
CA GLN A 488 -7.85 13.12 -26.87
C GLN A 488 -9.22 13.58 -27.41
N GLN A 489 -9.89 12.74 -28.20
CA GLN A 489 -11.23 13.06 -28.71
C GLN A 489 -12.24 13.21 -27.57
N LEU A 490 -12.18 12.32 -26.58
CA LEU A 490 -13.06 12.39 -25.41
C LEU A 490 -12.82 13.66 -24.61
N ALA A 491 -11.56 14.01 -24.37
CA ALA A 491 -11.19 15.27 -23.69
C ALA A 491 -11.74 16.51 -24.45
N GLN A 492 -11.56 16.56 -25.77
CA GLN A 492 -12.08 17.65 -26.60
C GLN A 492 -13.61 17.74 -26.53
N LYS A 493 -14.32 16.60 -26.57
CA LYS A 493 -15.79 16.58 -26.42
C LYS A 493 -16.21 17.10 -25.05
N LEU A 494 -15.52 16.71 -23.98
CA LEU A 494 -15.81 17.16 -22.62
C LEU A 494 -15.62 18.68 -22.49
N ILE A 495 -14.54 19.22 -23.05
CA ILE A 495 -14.30 20.68 -23.07
C ILE A 495 -15.43 21.38 -23.80
N ALA A 496 -15.82 20.90 -25.01
CA ALA A 496 -16.92 21.48 -25.79
C ALA A 496 -18.26 21.45 -25.03
N VAL A 497 -18.55 20.36 -24.30
CA VAL A 497 -19.77 20.24 -23.47
C VAL A 497 -19.74 21.23 -22.32
N THR A 498 -18.62 21.37 -21.62
CA THR A 498 -18.51 22.34 -20.52
C THR A 498 -18.64 23.78 -21.00
N ASP A 499 -18.08 24.11 -22.17
CA ASP A 499 -18.26 25.42 -22.79
C ASP A 499 -19.73 25.71 -23.17
N LYS A 500 -20.37 24.74 -23.83
CA LYS A 500 -21.76 24.84 -24.29
C LYS A 500 -22.76 25.11 -23.16
N TYR A 501 -22.52 24.46 -22.00
CA TYR A 501 -23.43 24.58 -20.86
C TYR A 501 -22.89 25.51 -19.77
N ALA A 502 -21.79 26.24 -20.05
CA ALA A 502 -21.15 27.19 -19.14
C ALA A 502 -20.82 26.59 -17.74
N ILE A 503 -20.30 25.36 -17.73
CA ILE A 503 -19.95 24.63 -16.50
C ILE A 503 -18.56 25.08 -16.01
N PRO A 504 -18.40 25.41 -14.74
CA PRO A 504 -17.07 25.70 -14.16
C PRO A 504 -16.11 24.51 -14.31
N ARG A 505 -14.85 24.80 -14.55
CA ARG A 505 -13.76 23.81 -14.64
C ARG A 505 -12.83 23.88 -13.40
N GLY A 506 -13.42 24.00 -12.21
CA GLY A 506 -12.66 24.07 -10.97
C GLY A 506 -12.11 22.71 -10.56
N LYS A 507 -12.99 21.73 -10.32
CA LYS A 507 -12.63 20.41 -9.87
C LYS A 507 -13.34 19.32 -10.70
N MET A 508 -12.56 18.33 -11.17
CA MET A 508 -13.05 17.22 -11.98
C MET A 508 -12.67 15.88 -11.35
N LEU A 509 -13.51 14.87 -11.56
CA LEU A 509 -13.23 13.47 -11.28
C LEU A 509 -13.23 12.67 -12.58
N ASP A 510 -12.13 11.98 -12.87
CA ASP A 510 -11.99 11.05 -14.01
C ASP A 510 -12.00 9.62 -13.47
N LEU A 511 -13.13 8.93 -13.56
CA LEU A 511 -13.34 7.55 -13.12
C LEU A 511 -13.11 6.56 -14.26
N GLY A 512 -12.33 5.51 -14.00
CA GLY A 512 -11.85 4.60 -15.03
C GLY A 512 -10.79 5.28 -15.89
N CYS A 513 -9.90 6.06 -15.26
CA CYS A 513 -8.87 6.84 -15.95
C CYS A 513 -7.78 5.99 -16.60
N SER A 514 -7.73 4.68 -16.30
CA SER A 514 -6.71 3.73 -16.79
C SER A 514 -5.30 4.28 -16.58
N VAL A 515 -4.45 4.34 -17.59
CA VAL A 515 -3.07 4.87 -17.51
C VAL A 515 -2.99 6.41 -17.64
N GLY A 516 -4.12 7.13 -17.53
CA GLY A 516 -4.17 8.57 -17.24
C GLY A 516 -4.17 9.52 -18.44
N ARG A 517 -4.20 9.06 -19.71
CA ARG A 517 -4.09 9.94 -20.86
C ARG A 517 -5.15 11.05 -20.89
N CYS A 518 -6.42 10.72 -20.62
CA CYS A 518 -7.52 11.68 -20.65
C CYS A 518 -7.31 12.79 -19.60
N ALA A 519 -6.89 12.44 -18.41
CA ALA A 519 -6.56 13.40 -17.35
C ALA A 519 -5.45 14.37 -17.77
N PHE A 520 -4.38 13.89 -18.45
CA PHE A 520 -3.31 14.75 -18.95
C PHE A 520 -3.78 15.71 -20.05
N GLU A 521 -4.66 15.26 -20.93
CA GLU A 521 -5.26 16.12 -21.98
C GLU A 521 -6.14 17.24 -21.37
N LEU A 522 -6.82 16.96 -20.26
CA LEU A 522 -7.74 17.87 -19.58
C LEU A 522 -7.07 18.79 -18.56
N ALA A 523 -5.89 18.44 -18.05
CA ALA A 523 -5.22 19.18 -16.99
C ALA A 523 -5.00 20.67 -17.28
N PRO A 524 -4.69 21.12 -18.52
CA PRO A 524 -4.56 22.55 -18.83
C PRO A 524 -5.84 23.34 -18.58
N ASP A 525 -7.02 22.73 -18.79
CA ASP A 525 -8.33 23.39 -18.77
C ASP A 525 -9.03 23.33 -17.41
N PHE A 526 -8.65 22.41 -16.53
CA PHE A 526 -9.24 22.26 -15.20
C PHE A 526 -8.33 22.80 -14.09
N GLY A 527 -8.91 23.20 -12.97
CA GLY A 527 -8.19 23.66 -11.79
C GLY A 527 -7.54 22.50 -11.03
N HIS A 528 -8.24 21.37 -10.92
CA HIS A 528 -7.79 20.13 -10.28
C HIS A 528 -8.50 18.93 -10.87
N ILE A 529 -7.82 17.79 -11.02
CA ILE A 529 -8.37 16.52 -11.50
C ILE A 529 -7.97 15.41 -10.52
N ASP A 530 -8.96 14.75 -9.94
CA ASP A 530 -8.77 13.44 -9.33
C ASP A 530 -8.97 12.37 -10.39
N ALA A 531 -7.93 11.62 -10.71
CA ALA A 531 -7.94 10.54 -11.71
C ALA A 531 -7.91 9.20 -10.97
N VAL A 532 -9.02 8.46 -11.06
CA VAL A 532 -9.26 7.27 -10.24
C VAL A 532 -9.47 6.04 -11.14
N ASP A 533 -8.78 4.97 -10.83
CA ASP A 533 -8.97 3.66 -11.45
C ASP A 533 -8.95 2.56 -10.40
N PHE A 534 -9.63 1.46 -10.65
CA PHE A 534 -9.61 0.29 -9.78
C PHE A 534 -8.24 -0.39 -9.79
N SER A 535 -7.53 -0.36 -10.92
CA SER A 535 -6.23 -0.99 -11.10
C SER A 535 -5.08 -0.09 -10.62
N ALA A 536 -4.45 -0.46 -9.52
CA ALA A 536 -3.23 0.18 -9.05
C ALA A 536 -2.10 0.16 -10.09
N ARG A 537 -2.05 -0.90 -10.92
CA ARG A 537 -1.05 -1.04 -11.99
C ARG A 537 -1.23 0.01 -13.10
N TYR A 538 -2.47 0.35 -13.46
CA TYR A 538 -2.72 1.44 -14.40
C TYR A 538 -2.32 2.78 -13.81
N ILE A 539 -2.72 3.04 -12.57
CA ILE A 539 -2.41 4.28 -11.83
C ILE A 539 -0.89 4.49 -11.72
N GLN A 540 -0.12 3.46 -11.44
CA GLN A 540 1.34 3.54 -11.35
C GLN A 540 1.97 4.16 -12.62
N HIS A 541 1.52 3.78 -13.80
CA HIS A 541 2.04 4.33 -15.06
C HIS A 541 1.67 5.80 -15.25
N GLY A 542 0.46 6.20 -14.85
CA GLY A 542 0.06 7.60 -14.80
C GLY A 542 0.94 8.42 -13.86
N VAL A 543 1.20 7.92 -12.65
CA VAL A 543 2.09 8.55 -11.66
C VAL A 543 3.53 8.67 -12.19
N ARG A 544 4.11 7.64 -12.79
CA ARG A 544 5.46 7.69 -13.39
C ARG A 544 5.58 8.78 -14.45
N LEU A 545 4.60 8.86 -15.35
CA LEU A 545 4.56 9.92 -16.37
C LEU A 545 4.40 11.30 -15.73
N GLN A 546 3.55 11.43 -14.72
CA GLN A 546 3.37 12.69 -13.98
C GLN A 546 4.67 13.18 -13.32
N GLN A 547 5.47 12.28 -12.77
CA GLN A 547 6.78 12.59 -12.17
C GLN A 547 7.82 13.05 -13.19
N GLY A 548 7.55 12.93 -14.49
CA GLY A 548 8.44 13.30 -15.58
C GLY A 548 9.33 12.17 -16.06
N ASN A 549 9.08 10.93 -15.60
CA ASN A 549 9.79 9.75 -16.05
C ASN A 549 9.23 9.26 -17.39
N SER A 550 10.01 8.46 -18.11
CA SER A 550 9.50 7.69 -19.23
C SER A 550 8.89 6.36 -18.77
N VAL A 551 7.96 5.84 -19.55
CA VAL A 551 7.40 4.50 -19.39
C VAL A 551 7.76 3.69 -20.62
N ARG A 552 8.34 2.51 -20.38
CA ARG A 552 8.74 1.56 -21.42
C ARG A 552 7.81 0.36 -21.41
N TYR A 553 7.36 -0.07 -22.57
CA TYR A 553 6.47 -1.21 -22.70
C TYR A 553 6.70 -1.95 -24.03
N THR A 554 6.18 -3.18 -24.09
CA THR A 554 6.20 -3.98 -25.30
C THR A 554 4.84 -3.93 -26.01
N CYS A 555 4.84 -4.02 -27.33
CA CYS A 555 3.63 -4.06 -28.14
C CYS A 555 3.72 -5.25 -29.10
N GLU A 556 2.68 -6.10 -29.10
CA GLU A 556 2.62 -7.23 -30.01
C GLU A 556 2.64 -6.79 -31.47
N ASN A 557 3.50 -7.37 -32.26
CA ASN A 557 3.64 -7.12 -33.67
C ASN A 557 3.06 -8.29 -34.50
N GLU A 558 3.81 -9.40 -34.63
CA GLU A 558 3.39 -10.62 -35.34
C GLU A 558 3.94 -11.87 -34.63
N GLY A 559 3.06 -12.79 -34.22
CA GLY A 559 3.47 -13.99 -33.50
C GLY A 559 4.25 -13.66 -32.23
N ASP A 560 5.47 -14.17 -32.09
CA ASP A 560 6.34 -13.89 -30.94
C ASP A 560 7.16 -12.59 -31.08
N ILE A 561 6.96 -11.83 -32.14
CA ILE A 561 7.69 -10.57 -32.38
C ILE A 561 6.96 -9.44 -31.63
N VAL A 562 7.72 -8.71 -30.82
CA VAL A 562 7.26 -7.53 -30.10
C VAL A 562 8.04 -6.29 -30.50
N ASP A 563 7.39 -5.14 -30.51
CA ASP A 563 8.02 -3.83 -30.63
C ASP A 563 8.28 -3.28 -29.22
N PHE A 564 9.47 -2.68 -29.02
CA PHE A 564 9.83 -2.00 -27.78
C PHE A 564 9.54 -0.52 -27.92
N LYS A 565 8.74 0.02 -27.00
CA LYS A 565 8.30 1.41 -27.04
C LYS A 565 8.64 2.15 -25.76
N GLU A 566 8.84 3.45 -25.89
CA GLU A 566 9.07 4.36 -24.78
C GLU A 566 8.23 5.61 -24.98
N ILE A 567 7.55 6.06 -23.92
CA ILE A 567 6.73 7.26 -23.93
C ILE A 567 7.12 8.18 -22.76
N SER A 568 6.96 9.48 -22.97
CA SER A 568 7.08 10.51 -21.94
C SER A 568 6.09 11.63 -22.22
N LEU A 569 5.66 12.36 -21.20
CA LEU A 569 4.76 13.50 -21.37
C LEU A 569 5.38 14.60 -22.24
N THR A 570 6.66 14.85 -22.10
CA THR A 570 7.39 15.84 -22.93
C THR A 570 7.39 15.44 -24.40
N GLY A 571 7.65 14.16 -24.72
CA GLY A 571 7.57 13.65 -26.10
C GLY A 571 6.18 13.77 -26.73
N LEU A 572 5.14 13.79 -25.91
CA LEU A 572 3.73 13.89 -26.32
C LEU A 572 3.18 15.32 -26.23
N GLY A 573 3.95 16.29 -25.68
CA GLY A 573 3.50 17.66 -25.46
C GLY A 573 2.45 17.81 -24.34
N LEU A 574 2.40 16.88 -23.40
CA LEU A 574 1.39 16.77 -22.34
C LEU A 574 1.90 17.13 -20.93
N GLU A 575 3.11 17.69 -20.82
CA GLU A 575 3.70 18.05 -19.53
C GLU A 575 3.02 19.24 -18.84
N LYS A 576 2.20 20.01 -19.56
CA LYS A 576 1.53 21.19 -19.02
C LYS A 576 0.49 20.82 -17.96
N ALA A 577 0.60 21.48 -16.81
CA ALA A 577 -0.35 21.37 -15.72
C ALA A 577 -0.51 19.94 -15.12
N ARG A 578 0.49 19.07 -15.36
CA ARG A 578 0.50 17.70 -14.81
C ARG A 578 0.37 17.69 -13.27
N ASP A 579 0.86 18.71 -12.60
CA ASP A 579 0.80 18.86 -11.13
C ASP A 579 -0.63 19.10 -10.60
N LYS A 580 -1.60 19.37 -11.48
CA LYS A 580 -3.01 19.50 -11.11
C LYS A 580 -3.75 18.15 -11.04
N ILE A 581 -3.11 17.06 -11.44
CA ILE A 581 -3.70 15.71 -11.43
C ILE A 581 -3.30 15.00 -10.14
N ASN A 582 -4.26 14.40 -9.47
CA ASN A 582 -4.05 13.50 -8.36
C ASN A 582 -4.48 12.09 -8.79
N PHE A 583 -3.52 11.19 -8.96
CA PHE A 583 -3.79 9.80 -9.32
C PHE A 583 -4.07 8.97 -8.07
N CYS A 584 -5.19 8.27 -8.05
CA CYS A 584 -5.62 7.46 -6.93
C CYS A 584 -6.14 6.10 -7.39
N GLN A 585 -5.81 5.04 -6.67
CA GLN A 585 -6.54 3.80 -6.77
C GLN A 585 -7.89 3.95 -6.05
N GLY A 586 -8.97 3.48 -6.66
CA GLY A 586 -10.29 3.54 -6.03
C GLY A 586 -11.34 2.74 -6.78
N ASP A 587 -12.36 2.34 -6.03
CA ASP A 587 -13.53 1.61 -6.54
C ASP A 587 -14.67 2.60 -6.81
N ALA A 588 -15.12 2.68 -8.05
CA ALA A 588 -16.21 3.57 -8.45
C ALA A 588 -17.53 3.27 -7.73
N ALA A 589 -17.82 2.01 -7.40
CA ALA A 589 -18.99 1.62 -6.64
C ALA A 589 -18.85 1.91 -5.13
N ASN A 590 -17.62 2.14 -4.64
CA ASN A 590 -17.34 2.40 -3.23
C ASN A 590 -16.32 3.56 -3.06
N LEU A 591 -16.58 4.69 -3.71
CA LEU A 591 -15.72 5.86 -3.62
C LEU A 591 -15.64 6.41 -2.19
N LYS A 592 -14.42 6.71 -1.74
CA LYS A 592 -14.18 7.43 -0.48
C LYS A 592 -14.93 8.78 -0.49
N ALA A 593 -15.39 9.23 0.68
CA ALA A 593 -16.16 10.47 0.81
C ALA A 593 -15.34 11.73 0.45
N ILE A 594 -14.02 11.68 0.52
CA ILE A 594 -13.12 12.74 0.06
C ILE A 594 -13.33 13.11 -1.42
N PHE A 595 -13.74 12.16 -2.25
CA PHE A 595 -14.06 12.41 -3.65
C PHE A 595 -15.43 13.08 -3.75
N SER A 596 -15.48 14.41 -3.55
CA SER A 596 -16.70 15.20 -3.53
C SER A 596 -16.47 16.63 -4.01
N GLY A 597 -17.57 17.34 -4.30
CA GLY A 597 -17.55 18.74 -4.70
C GLY A 597 -17.04 18.99 -6.12
N TYR A 598 -17.30 18.07 -7.04
CA TYR A 598 -16.89 18.17 -8.43
C TYR A 598 -17.84 19.03 -9.26
N ASP A 599 -17.27 19.79 -10.18
CA ASP A 599 -18.01 20.49 -11.24
C ASP A 599 -18.37 19.53 -12.38
N VAL A 600 -17.46 18.55 -12.63
CA VAL A 600 -17.60 17.54 -13.68
C VAL A 600 -17.13 16.19 -13.17
N ILE A 601 -17.89 15.15 -13.46
CA ILE A 601 -17.47 13.74 -13.31
C ILE A 601 -17.53 13.09 -14.69
N LEU A 602 -16.40 12.52 -15.14
CA LEU A 602 -16.31 11.65 -16.29
C LEU A 602 -16.17 10.21 -15.81
N ALA A 603 -17.03 9.31 -16.26
CA ALA A 603 -16.94 7.89 -15.94
C ALA A 603 -16.85 7.07 -17.24
N GLN A 604 -15.69 6.45 -17.45
CA GLN A 604 -15.32 5.74 -18.66
C GLN A 604 -15.41 4.23 -18.43
N GLN A 605 -16.33 3.56 -19.09
CA GLN A 605 -16.57 2.10 -19.00
C GLN A 605 -16.79 1.58 -17.55
N VAL A 606 -17.17 2.45 -16.63
CA VAL A 606 -17.40 2.10 -15.23
C VAL A 606 -18.64 1.22 -15.07
N LEU A 607 -19.65 1.39 -15.91
CA LEU A 607 -20.91 0.67 -15.78
C LEU A 607 -20.77 -0.83 -16.04
N GLU A 608 -20.10 -1.20 -17.13
CA GLU A 608 -19.89 -2.58 -17.55
C GLU A 608 -18.73 -3.29 -16.81
N LEU A 609 -17.79 -2.52 -16.24
CA LEU A 609 -16.63 -3.06 -15.52
C LEU A 609 -16.80 -3.03 -13.99
N SER A 610 -17.90 -2.48 -13.46
CA SER A 610 -18.20 -2.48 -12.04
C SER A 610 -18.94 -3.76 -11.62
N TYR A 611 -18.61 -4.29 -10.46
CA TYR A 611 -19.37 -5.39 -9.85
C TYR A 611 -20.79 -4.96 -9.41
N ASP A 612 -21.04 -3.66 -9.22
CA ASP A 612 -22.35 -3.10 -8.88
C ASP A 612 -22.57 -1.70 -9.51
N PRO A 613 -22.95 -1.62 -10.79
CA PRO A 613 -23.24 -0.33 -11.45
C PRO A 613 -24.42 0.42 -10.84
N ARG A 614 -25.35 -0.28 -10.17
CA ARG A 614 -26.50 0.36 -9.51
C ARG A 614 -26.07 1.13 -8.27
N LEU A 615 -25.15 0.56 -7.47
CA LEU A 615 -24.58 1.21 -6.30
C LEU A 615 -23.80 2.47 -6.72
N PHE A 616 -23.01 2.39 -7.79
CA PHE A 616 -22.32 3.54 -8.37
C PHE A 616 -23.31 4.67 -8.70
N LEU A 617 -24.37 4.39 -9.46
CA LEU A 617 -25.36 5.40 -9.86
C LEU A 617 -26.14 5.97 -8.65
N ALA A 618 -26.43 5.16 -7.65
CA ALA A 618 -27.14 5.60 -6.44
C ALA A 618 -26.33 6.60 -5.60
N THR A 619 -25.01 6.54 -5.65
CA THR A 619 -24.12 7.34 -4.80
C THR A 619 -23.49 8.53 -5.51
N ILE A 620 -23.41 8.53 -6.85
CA ILE A 620 -22.62 9.49 -7.62
C ILE A 620 -23.13 10.93 -7.50
N ARG A 621 -24.44 11.15 -7.29
CA ARG A 621 -25.01 12.50 -7.12
C ARG A 621 -24.37 13.26 -5.94
N GLN A 622 -23.98 12.54 -4.89
CA GLN A 622 -23.39 13.13 -3.68
C GLN A 622 -21.98 13.67 -3.93
N ARG A 623 -21.39 13.35 -5.05
CA ARG A 623 -20.04 13.74 -5.44
C ARG A 623 -19.99 15.04 -6.24
N LEU A 624 -21.12 15.42 -6.85
CA LEU A 624 -21.27 16.61 -7.68
C LEU A 624 -21.73 17.83 -6.87
N LYS A 625 -21.32 19.00 -7.32
CA LYS A 625 -21.96 20.26 -6.95
C LYS A 625 -23.31 20.38 -7.63
N ALA A 626 -24.21 21.20 -7.07
CA ALA A 626 -25.49 21.53 -7.71
C ALA A 626 -25.23 22.11 -9.13
N GLY A 627 -25.96 21.61 -10.13
CA GLY A 627 -25.76 21.97 -11.53
C GLY A 627 -24.52 21.39 -12.21
N GLY A 628 -23.72 20.58 -11.50
CA GLY A 628 -22.55 19.89 -12.04
C GLY A 628 -22.91 18.79 -13.06
N LEU A 629 -21.95 18.37 -13.86
CA LEU A 629 -22.14 17.37 -14.92
C LEU A 629 -21.63 16.00 -14.55
N LEU A 630 -22.43 14.97 -14.85
CA LEU A 630 -22.01 13.58 -14.96
C LEU A 630 -21.97 13.20 -16.44
N VAL A 631 -20.81 12.81 -16.94
CA VAL A 631 -20.60 12.32 -18.29
C VAL A 631 -20.26 10.83 -18.22
N LEU A 632 -21.11 10.00 -18.82
CA LEU A 632 -20.94 8.55 -18.83
C LEU A 632 -20.60 8.10 -20.25
N VAL A 633 -19.63 7.20 -20.36
CA VAL A 633 -19.23 6.57 -21.62
C VAL A 633 -19.26 5.06 -21.43
N SER A 634 -20.11 4.37 -22.17
CA SER A 634 -20.35 2.93 -22.03
C SER A 634 -20.74 2.29 -23.38
N ASP A 635 -20.36 1.05 -23.56
CA ASP A 635 -20.88 0.19 -24.63
C ASP A 635 -21.98 -0.76 -24.14
N TYR A 636 -22.29 -0.70 -22.84
CA TYR A 636 -23.27 -1.57 -22.17
C TYR A 636 -22.98 -3.07 -22.30
N GLY A 637 -21.74 -3.43 -22.47
CA GLY A 637 -21.26 -4.81 -22.63
C GLY A 637 -21.26 -5.61 -21.32
N PHE A 638 -22.39 -5.64 -20.60
CA PHE A 638 -22.49 -6.36 -19.32
C PHE A 638 -22.16 -7.84 -19.46
N SER A 639 -21.37 -8.37 -18.52
CA SER A 639 -20.93 -9.75 -18.47
C SER A 639 -21.12 -10.35 -17.07
N GLU A 640 -21.63 -11.58 -16.99
CA GLU A 640 -21.75 -12.31 -15.72
C GLU A 640 -20.38 -12.63 -15.08
N GLN A 641 -19.28 -12.49 -15.82
CA GLN A 641 -17.93 -12.63 -15.29
C GLN A 641 -17.52 -11.45 -14.39
N ILE A 642 -18.13 -10.29 -14.57
CA ILE A 642 -17.82 -9.05 -13.83
C ILE A 642 -18.97 -8.67 -12.91
N THR A 643 -20.20 -8.65 -13.44
CA THR A 643 -21.39 -8.16 -12.73
C THR A 643 -22.44 -9.25 -12.70
N GLU A 644 -22.97 -9.59 -11.53
CA GLU A 644 -24.13 -10.49 -11.42
C GLU A 644 -25.31 -9.97 -12.26
N LYS A 645 -25.98 -10.85 -12.98
CA LYS A 645 -27.04 -10.49 -13.92
C LYS A 645 -28.20 -9.71 -13.29
N ASN A 646 -28.50 -9.96 -12.01
CA ASN A 646 -29.52 -9.23 -11.26
C ASN A 646 -29.15 -7.77 -10.98
N LYS A 647 -27.88 -7.39 -11.12
CA LYS A 647 -27.34 -6.03 -10.95
C LYS A 647 -27.17 -5.27 -12.28
N TRP A 648 -27.37 -5.92 -13.43
CA TRP A 648 -27.29 -5.26 -14.72
C TRP A 648 -28.31 -4.12 -14.83
N LEU A 649 -27.92 -3.04 -15.46
CA LEU A 649 -28.82 -1.91 -15.71
C LEU A 649 -29.81 -2.22 -16.82
N GLY A 650 -29.41 -3.04 -17.79
CA GLY A 650 -30.21 -3.43 -18.95
C GLY A 650 -29.55 -4.58 -19.70
N GLY A 651 -29.87 -4.75 -20.98
CA GLY A 651 -29.46 -5.92 -21.75
C GLY A 651 -30.27 -7.18 -21.38
N ILE A 652 -31.44 -6.99 -20.76
CA ILE A 652 -32.32 -8.06 -20.26
C ILE A 652 -33.76 -7.87 -20.74
N LYS A 653 -34.56 -8.92 -20.58
CA LYS A 653 -36.01 -8.85 -20.77
C LYS A 653 -36.71 -8.80 -19.41
N VAL A 654 -37.59 -7.82 -19.26
CA VAL A 654 -38.47 -7.67 -18.09
C VAL A 654 -39.90 -7.82 -18.55
N ASN A 655 -40.65 -8.77 -18.05
CA ASN A 655 -42.01 -9.07 -18.44
C ASN A 655 -42.22 -9.25 -19.97
N GLY A 656 -41.18 -9.76 -20.65
CA GLY A 656 -41.20 -9.96 -22.09
C GLY A 656 -40.71 -8.80 -22.94
N GLU A 657 -40.59 -7.61 -22.35
CA GLU A 657 -40.12 -6.38 -23.04
C GLU A 657 -38.57 -6.26 -22.90
N ASN A 658 -37.94 -5.74 -23.95
CA ASN A 658 -36.50 -5.46 -23.93
C ASN A 658 -36.22 -4.23 -23.08
N VAL A 659 -35.27 -4.32 -22.16
CA VAL A 659 -34.74 -3.20 -21.40
C VAL A 659 -33.28 -3.03 -21.83
N THR A 660 -32.95 -1.91 -22.46
CA THR A 660 -31.59 -1.57 -22.89
C THR A 660 -30.79 -1.02 -21.72
N GLY A 661 -29.45 -0.96 -21.85
CA GLY A 661 -28.58 -0.31 -20.85
C GLY A 661 -28.94 1.16 -20.64
N PHE A 662 -29.30 1.86 -21.71
CA PHE A 662 -29.76 3.25 -21.65
C PHE A 662 -31.10 3.41 -20.93
N ASP A 663 -32.06 2.50 -21.13
CA ASP A 663 -33.34 2.52 -20.38
C ASP A 663 -33.06 2.41 -18.87
N GLY A 664 -32.11 1.56 -18.49
CA GLY A 664 -31.66 1.45 -17.11
C GLY A 664 -31.03 2.74 -16.57
N LEU A 665 -30.16 3.40 -17.35
CA LEU A 665 -29.64 4.72 -16.96
C LEU A 665 -30.73 5.75 -16.72
N LEU A 666 -31.69 5.85 -17.64
CA LEU A 666 -32.86 6.74 -17.47
C LEU A 666 -33.60 6.45 -16.17
N GLN A 667 -33.82 5.19 -15.86
CA GLN A 667 -34.52 4.80 -14.62
C GLN A 667 -33.80 5.27 -13.36
N TYR A 668 -32.46 5.17 -13.32
CA TYR A 668 -31.68 5.53 -12.15
C TYR A 668 -31.38 7.04 -12.05
N LEU A 669 -31.20 7.73 -13.17
CA LEU A 669 -30.72 9.10 -13.16
C LEU A 669 -31.84 10.15 -13.33
N ALA A 670 -32.94 9.84 -13.96
CA ALA A 670 -33.99 10.84 -14.31
C ALA A 670 -34.62 11.54 -13.09
N GLY A 671 -34.55 10.93 -11.89
CA GLY A 671 -35.02 11.54 -10.65
C GLY A 671 -34.21 12.79 -10.29
N ASP A 672 -32.88 12.65 -10.30
CA ASP A 672 -31.92 13.63 -9.81
C ASP A 672 -31.24 14.44 -10.94
N PHE A 673 -31.23 13.95 -12.15
CA PHE A 673 -30.51 14.54 -13.30
C PHE A 673 -31.40 14.88 -14.46
N ASN A 674 -30.98 15.86 -15.26
CA ASN A 674 -31.50 16.16 -16.58
C ASN A 674 -30.53 15.64 -17.63
N LEU A 675 -31.01 14.82 -18.57
CA LEU A 675 -30.24 14.42 -19.75
C LEU A 675 -30.09 15.63 -20.70
N LEU A 676 -28.87 16.03 -20.98
CA LEU A 676 -28.55 17.16 -21.86
C LEU A 676 -28.18 16.72 -23.25
N GLU A 677 -27.36 15.67 -23.37
CA GLU A 677 -26.85 15.15 -24.64
C GLU A 677 -26.70 13.63 -24.63
N GLN A 678 -26.81 13.07 -25.83
CA GLN A 678 -26.55 11.68 -26.14
C GLN A 678 -25.88 11.64 -27.52
N GLN A 679 -24.72 11.00 -27.62
CA GLN A 679 -23.96 10.86 -28.84
C GLN A 679 -23.14 9.58 -28.85
N GLU A 680 -22.80 9.10 -30.05
CA GLU A 680 -21.90 7.96 -30.18
C GLU A 680 -20.45 8.44 -30.34
N ILE A 681 -19.49 7.63 -29.81
CA ILE A 681 -18.05 7.83 -29.95
C ILE A 681 -17.39 6.50 -30.31
N THR A 682 -16.67 6.48 -31.42
CA THR A 682 -15.97 5.28 -31.88
C THR A 682 -14.68 5.10 -31.07
N ARG A 683 -14.53 3.94 -30.47
CA ARG A 683 -13.29 3.52 -29.80
C ARG A 683 -12.58 2.45 -30.61
N VAL A 684 -11.29 2.65 -30.87
CA VAL A 684 -10.43 1.68 -31.54
C VAL A 684 -9.37 1.21 -30.55
N VAL A 685 -9.33 -0.09 -30.32
CA VAL A 685 -8.33 -0.76 -29.49
C VAL A 685 -7.43 -1.58 -30.39
N LYS A 686 -6.14 -1.26 -30.44
CA LYS A 686 -5.14 -2.00 -31.19
C LYS A 686 -4.75 -3.24 -30.38
N THR A 687 -4.85 -4.43 -30.95
CA THR A 687 -4.45 -5.68 -30.30
C THR A 687 -3.07 -6.15 -30.77
N ASN A 688 -2.72 -5.92 -32.03
CA ASN A 688 -1.37 -6.09 -32.58
C ASN A 688 -1.19 -5.18 -33.81
N ARG A 689 -0.09 -5.32 -34.53
CA ARG A 689 0.20 -4.46 -35.69
C ARG A 689 -0.92 -4.36 -36.72
N ARG A 690 -1.70 -5.41 -36.94
CA ARG A 690 -2.71 -5.52 -38.00
C ARG A 690 -4.14 -5.72 -37.51
N ASN A 691 -4.32 -6.05 -36.22
CA ASN A 691 -5.62 -6.35 -35.67
C ASN A 691 -6.11 -5.24 -34.73
N TYR A 692 -7.36 -4.86 -34.94
CA TYR A 692 -8.04 -3.83 -34.17
C TYR A 692 -9.41 -4.32 -33.74
N GLN A 693 -9.80 -3.97 -32.53
CA GLN A 693 -11.17 -4.08 -32.05
C GLN A 693 -11.82 -2.70 -32.14
N VAL A 694 -12.94 -2.59 -32.79
CA VAL A 694 -13.70 -1.33 -32.94
C VAL A 694 -15.01 -1.49 -32.20
N SER A 695 -15.36 -0.51 -31.38
CA SER A 695 -16.65 -0.43 -30.67
C SER A 695 -17.22 0.97 -30.77
N GLU A 696 -18.52 1.05 -30.89
CA GLU A 696 -19.28 2.29 -30.73
C GLU A 696 -19.70 2.39 -29.26
N GLN A 697 -19.32 3.48 -28.64
CA GLN A 697 -19.69 3.75 -27.25
C GLN A 697 -20.65 4.92 -27.18
N GLN A 698 -21.65 4.80 -26.34
CA GLN A 698 -22.57 5.88 -26.07
C GLN A 698 -22.00 6.82 -25.01
N LEU A 699 -21.87 8.09 -25.36
CA LEU A 699 -21.57 9.17 -24.45
C LEU A 699 -22.89 9.88 -24.10
N THR A 700 -23.19 9.95 -22.79
CA THR A 700 -24.36 10.65 -22.28
C THR A 700 -23.95 11.72 -21.29
N VAL A 701 -24.57 12.91 -21.37
CA VAL A 701 -24.28 14.06 -20.50
C VAL A 701 -25.52 14.35 -19.66
N TRP A 702 -25.32 14.33 -18.37
CA TRP A 702 -26.35 14.51 -17.36
C TRP A 702 -26.00 15.68 -16.45
N GLN A 703 -26.95 16.59 -16.22
CA GLN A 703 -26.75 17.69 -15.28
C GLN A 703 -27.55 17.43 -14.01
N LEU A 704 -26.86 17.53 -12.87
CA LEU A 704 -27.50 17.44 -11.56
C LEU A 704 -28.49 18.57 -11.39
N LYS A 705 -29.74 18.27 -11.02
CA LYS A 705 -30.77 19.26 -10.77
C LYS A 705 -30.38 20.15 -9.60
N ASN A 706 -30.70 21.40 -9.67
CA ASN A 706 -30.64 22.31 -8.54
C ASN A 706 -31.83 21.98 -7.62
N ASP A 707 -31.57 21.72 -6.34
CA ASP A 707 -32.62 21.53 -5.33
C ASP A 707 -33.44 22.80 -5.15
#